data_9063f0ccd6bcce04c7746207a0fdcd12
#
_entry.id   9063f0ccd6bcce04c7746207a0fdcd12
#
_cell.length_a   1.000
_cell.length_b   1.000
_cell.length_c   1.000
_cell.angle_alpha   90.00
_cell.angle_beta   90.00
_cell.angle_gamma   90.00
#
_symmetry.space_group_name_H-M   'P 1'
#
loop_
_entity.id
_entity.type
_entity.pdbx_description
1 polymer ?
#
loop_
_entity_poly.entity_id
_entity_poly.type
_entity_poly.pdbx_seq_one_letter_code
_entity_poly.pdbx_strand_id
1 'polypeptide(L)'
;MTEHTQPAGGHQEDRYGAPDDLGGRGAPAGPGGLRGQGGLDNQGTIDGSDGRGGRSNPGNPAGPAGPSAPETNVRPAGPAGSADLEGQGRPDNRGTLDAPGDQGDLDGPAGAATPGTPGAAARPANPAAPQAPVQLWDALVIGGGIAGLTAAWDLVRAGLRPLLIEARGYTGGLVAAGRIGGARMDLGAEGFVVRGQAATSMLAELGLRTAAPHGRPRLFLPPLTLDAGAGPSQWGLHRFPDHAYLGIPADPLAADVVAIIGEGAARRAAQDADLPGAVGTGPEDPADLASFVTARMGAGVLERLVRPIVAGIHSADPADLAADVVMPGLRRATAELGSLSAAVAAVLERRRARKDGAGGRSVDAAVEGGLFRFTDALREAIEAGGGSVRTRTGAQWLRPGGGQDCADGEVPAAWRVGITPTRRGPTPSDEPVPDGAQEVVATDRVVVACSAGAALRLLRGIRGLPASATDLTVPVGAPIARFTLVARAPELSGEPVGSGLLVAPAGPAEPAEPVELAGPTASLSAGAGASGLVSDGTVPGGGSASPAACPVRAKALSHLSAKWPWVGAELRALHGPDVHALRLSYGRPGRPRPQVDLQVALDDVAALTGVRIEPEAVIDHLLVRWDGTLPPVTPAYRERTRRLEEELAPVTGLEVTGAWVAGTGIAAVVGHARAAAGRLMGSHDV
;
A
#
# COMPACT_ATOMS: atom_id res chain seq x y z
N MET A 1 -20.21 60.44 12.24
CA MET A 1 -20.11 60.56 13.72
C MET A 1 -20.01 59.16 14.22
N THR A 2 -18.77 58.82 14.49
CA THR A 2 -18.23 58.15 15.73
C THR A 2 -18.69 56.70 15.90
N GLU A 3 -17.93 55.72 16.19
CA GLU A 3 -16.47 55.47 16.43
C GLU A 3 -16.24 53.97 16.47
N HIS A 4 -15.13 53.58 15.93
CA HIS A 4 -14.26 52.46 16.29
C HIS A 4 -14.57 51.62 17.52
N THR A 5 -14.52 50.30 17.32
CA THR A 5 -13.55 49.45 18.08
C THR A 5 -13.39 48.08 17.41
N GLN A 6 -12.17 47.76 16.98
CA GLN A 6 -11.70 46.40 16.79
C GLN A 6 -11.50 45.69 18.13
N PRO A 7 -11.54 44.39 18.15
CA PRO A 7 -10.61 43.68 19.01
C PRO A 7 -9.71 42.71 18.22
N ALA A 8 -8.54 42.61 18.73
CA ALA A 8 -7.34 41.94 18.28
C ALA A 8 -7.50 40.45 18.02
N GLY A 9 -6.73 40.00 17.05
CA GLY A 9 -6.57 38.62 16.70
C GLY A 9 -5.84 37.81 17.78
N GLY A 10 -6.36 36.63 18.03
CA GLY A 10 -5.66 35.56 18.72
C GLY A 10 -5.35 34.48 17.69
N HIS A 11 -4.08 34.37 17.32
CA HIS A 11 -3.56 33.22 16.60
C HIS A 11 -3.59 32.02 17.54
N GLN A 12 -4.44 31.05 17.22
CA GLN A 12 -4.40 29.74 17.84
C GLN A 12 -3.64 28.83 16.89
N GLU A 13 -2.41 28.50 17.31
CA GLU A 13 -1.48 27.64 16.60
C GLU A 13 -2.04 26.22 16.45
N ASP A 14 -1.94 25.73 15.23
CA ASP A 14 -2.28 24.39 14.79
C ASP A 14 -1.59 23.30 15.61
N ARG A 15 -2.37 22.53 16.34
CA ARG A 15 -1.95 21.29 17.01
C ARG A 15 -2.16 20.06 16.14
N TYR A 16 -1.55 20.04 14.99
CA TYR A 16 -1.20 18.78 14.33
C TYR A 16 0.24 18.90 13.87
N GLY A 17 1.13 18.31 14.67
CA GLY A 17 2.53 18.25 14.40
C GLY A 17 2.78 17.68 13.01
N ALA A 18 3.12 18.55 12.08
CA ALA A 18 3.94 18.15 10.96
C ALA A 18 5.22 17.55 11.55
N PRO A 19 5.72 16.44 11.00
CA PRO A 19 7.00 15.93 11.47
C PRO A 19 8.03 17.02 11.26
N ASP A 20 8.66 17.40 12.37
CA ASP A 20 9.80 18.29 12.40
C ASP A 20 10.77 17.95 11.29
N ASP A 21 11.07 18.93 10.50
CA ASP A 21 12.40 19.13 9.97
C ASP A 21 12.44 20.13 8.80
N LEU A 22 12.35 21.41 9.10
CA LEU A 22 12.97 22.49 8.32
C LEU A 22 13.05 23.75 9.20
N GLY A 23 14.16 23.95 9.90
CA GLY A 23 14.40 25.19 10.59
C GLY A 23 15.48 25.17 11.66
N GLY A 24 16.72 25.07 11.27
CA GLY A 24 17.84 25.49 12.12
C GLY A 24 17.95 27.01 12.13
N ARG A 25 17.62 27.65 13.24
CA ARG A 25 17.91 29.06 13.47
C ARG A 25 19.37 29.20 13.89
N GLY A 26 20.19 29.89 13.08
CA GLY A 26 21.45 30.49 13.49
C GLY A 26 21.20 31.89 14.03
N ALA A 27 21.51 32.11 15.29
CA ALA A 27 21.56 33.45 15.87
C ALA A 27 22.86 34.16 15.54
N PRO A 28 22.92 35.51 15.38
CA PRO A 28 24.13 36.24 15.08
C PRO A 28 24.95 36.50 16.34
N ALA A 29 26.25 36.16 16.29
CA ALA A 29 27.24 36.62 17.26
C ALA A 29 27.92 37.89 16.75
N GLY A 30 27.95 38.90 17.59
CA GLY A 30 28.71 40.15 17.40
C GLY A 30 30.23 40.01 17.65
N PRO A 31 31.01 41.07 17.44
CA PRO A 31 32.41 40.97 17.04
C PRO A 31 33.41 41.11 18.19
N GLY A 32 34.59 40.51 18.00
CA GLY A 32 35.74 40.81 18.89
C GLY A 32 37.01 40.01 18.63
N GLY A 33 37.97 40.63 17.94
CA GLY A 33 39.32 40.76 18.40
C GLY A 33 40.43 39.76 18.05
N LEU A 34 41.16 40.03 16.98
CA LEU A 34 42.66 40.16 16.84
C LEU A 34 43.61 38.97 17.11
N ARG A 35 44.38 38.69 16.05
CA ARG A 35 45.86 38.45 15.94
C ARG A 35 46.43 37.03 16.13
N GLY A 36 47.25 36.68 15.13
CA GLY A 36 48.47 35.87 15.24
C GLY A 36 48.72 34.94 14.06
N GLN A 37 49.38 35.39 13.13
CA GLN A 37 50.53 35.10 12.26
C GLN A 37 51.21 33.73 12.39
N GLY A 38 51.57 33.19 11.22
CA GLY A 38 52.68 32.26 10.93
C GLY A 38 52.17 31.02 10.20
N GLY A 39 52.47 30.68 9.01
CA GLY A 39 53.65 30.94 8.15
C GLY A 39 54.25 29.60 7.72
N LEU A 40 54.42 29.45 6.39
CA LEU A 40 55.35 28.59 5.65
C LEU A 40 54.99 27.14 5.35
N ASP A 41 54.68 26.90 4.08
CA ASP A 41 55.44 26.20 3.02
C ASP A 41 56.01 24.80 3.36
N ASN A 42 55.72 23.77 2.60
CA ASN A 42 56.58 23.33 1.53
C ASN A 42 56.06 22.12 0.75
N GLN A 43 56.37 22.16 -0.50
CA GLN A 43 56.25 21.20 -1.58
C GLN A 43 57.00 19.89 -1.32
N GLY A 44 56.61 18.82 -2.02
CA GLY A 44 57.45 17.66 -2.21
C GLY A 44 56.76 16.56 -3.03
N THR A 45 56.99 16.66 -4.32
CA THR A 45 56.81 15.65 -5.37
C THR A 45 57.73 14.44 -5.22
N ILE A 46 57.36 13.32 -5.91
CA ILE A 46 58.18 12.35 -6.68
C ILE A 46 58.01 10.88 -6.26
N ASP A 47 57.44 10.15 -7.20
CA ASP A 47 57.83 8.94 -7.95
C ASP A 47 58.48 7.72 -7.25
N GLY A 48 58.03 6.58 -7.75
CA GLY A 48 58.93 5.47 -8.13
C GLY A 48 58.68 4.08 -7.59
N SER A 49 58.01 3.27 -8.43
CA SER A 49 58.44 1.93 -8.87
C SER A 49 58.80 0.80 -7.90
N ASP A 50 58.22 -0.33 -8.21
CA ASP A 50 58.75 -1.72 -8.29
C ASP A 50 59.26 -2.48 -7.05
N GLY A 51 58.81 -3.73 -6.93
CA GLY A 51 59.58 -4.76 -6.26
C GLY A 51 58.86 -5.97 -5.70
N ARG A 52 58.87 -6.98 -6.47
CA ARG A 52 58.53 -8.41 -6.26
C ARG A 52 59.10 -9.07 -5.00
N GLY A 53 58.40 -10.14 -4.56
CA GLY A 53 58.95 -11.37 -3.91
C GLY A 53 58.58 -11.50 -2.45
N GLY A 54 57.92 -12.53 -1.97
CA GLY A 54 58.19 -13.93 -2.06
C GLY A 54 58.16 -14.58 -0.69
N ARG A 55 57.25 -15.56 -0.52
CA ARG A 55 57.39 -16.75 0.37
C ARG A 55 57.64 -16.57 1.89
N SER A 56 56.73 -17.11 2.74
CA SER A 56 56.86 -18.44 3.41
C SER A 56 56.01 -18.51 4.68
N ASN A 57 55.29 -19.60 4.79
CA ASN A 57 54.64 -20.16 5.99
C ASN A 57 55.78 -20.75 6.88
N PRO A 58 55.69 -20.93 8.20
CA PRO A 58 54.87 -21.97 8.82
C PRO A 58 54.41 -21.72 10.29
N GLY A 59 53.50 -22.55 10.80
CA GLY A 59 53.54 -22.94 12.19
C GLY A 59 52.22 -22.95 12.97
N ASN A 60 51.58 -24.11 13.02
CA ASN A 60 50.60 -24.51 14.03
C ASN A 60 51.31 -24.97 15.30
N PRO A 61 50.79 -24.88 16.53
CA PRO A 61 50.34 -26.10 17.17
C PRO A 61 49.08 -26.02 18.09
N ALA A 62 48.30 -27.14 18.01
CA ALA A 62 47.73 -28.00 19.05
C ALA A 62 46.80 -27.42 20.16
N GLY A 63 45.63 -28.11 20.28
CA GLY A 63 44.60 -27.96 21.27
C GLY A 63 44.88 -28.61 22.64
N PRO A 64 43.84 -28.81 23.50
CA PRO A 64 43.26 -30.17 23.71
C PRO A 64 41.74 -30.28 23.94
N ALA A 65 41.25 -31.44 23.53
CA ALA A 65 40.31 -32.45 24.02
C ALA A 65 39.04 -32.10 24.82
N GLY A 66 37.95 -32.76 24.33
CA GLY A 66 36.58 -32.74 24.78
C GLY A 66 36.22 -33.57 26.01
N PRO A 67 34.95 -33.93 26.23
CA PRO A 67 34.47 -35.30 25.95
C PRO A 67 33.02 -35.45 25.40
N SER A 68 32.90 -36.50 24.68
CA SER A 68 31.93 -37.55 24.32
C SER A 68 30.41 -37.40 24.53
N ALA A 69 29.70 -37.70 23.43
CA ALA A 69 28.30 -38.08 23.35
C ALA A 69 28.02 -39.55 23.67
N PRO A 70 26.76 -39.97 23.75
CA PRO A 70 26.41 -41.28 23.19
C PRO A 70 25.35 -41.23 22.11
N GLU A 71 25.62 -42.04 21.10
CA GLU A 71 24.76 -42.39 19.96
C GLU A 71 23.59 -43.26 20.38
N THR A 72 22.43 -43.09 19.72
CA THR A 72 21.48 -44.18 19.52
C THR A 72 21.02 -44.22 18.07
N ASN A 73 21.37 -45.33 17.46
CA ASN A 73 21.02 -45.80 16.12
C ASN A 73 19.57 -46.26 16.06
N VAL A 74 18.79 -45.81 15.04
CA VAL A 74 17.71 -46.61 14.46
C VAL A 74 17.72 -46.44 12.95
N ARG A 75 17.84 -47.57 12.26
CA ARG A 75 17.89 -47.73 10.81
C ARG A 75 16.47 -47.82 10.20
N PRO A 76 16.30 -47.53 8.92
CA PRO A 76 15.02 -47.48 8.23
C PRO A 76 14.60 -48.82 7.60
N ALA A 77 13.29 -49.02 7.49
CA ALA A 77 12.71 -50.10 6.70
C ALA A 77 12.32 -49.55 5.29
N GLY A 78 12.72 -50.27 4.28
CA GLY A 78 12.51 -49.98 2.86
C GLY A 78 11.20 -50.61 2.31
N PRO A 79 11.01 -50.61 0.99
CA PRO A 79 9.70 -50.37 0.38
C PRO A 79 8.94 -51.60 -0.09
N ALA A 80 7.65 -51.49 -0.26
CA ALA A 80 6.88 -52.45 -1.06
C ALA A 80 5.73 -51.72 -1.80
N GLY A 81 5.74 -51.91 -3.09
CA GLY A 81 4.62 -52.37 -3.90
C GLY A 81 3.99 -51.32 -4.78
N SER A 82 4.38 -51.38 -6.03
CA SER A 82 3.71 -50.79 -7.22
C SER A 82 2.29 -51.35 -7.41
N ALA A 83 1.34 -50.48 -7.75
CA ALA A 83 0.18 -50.85 -8.56
C ALA A 83 -0.23 -49.65 -9.43
N ASP A 84 -0.09 -49.86 -10.73
CA ASP A 84 -0.60 -49.02 -11.81
C ASP A 84 -2.11 -48.86 -11.74
N LEU A 85 -2.62 -47.65 -11.93
CA LEU A 85 -3.90 -47.40 -12.57
C LEU A 85 -3.86 -46.07 -13.30
N GLU A 86 -3.87 -46.16 -14.63
CA GLU A 86 -4.19 -45.08 -15.54
C GLU A 86 -5.60 -44.57 -15.29
N GLY A 87 -5.79 -43.24 -15.22
CA GLY A 87 -7.08 -42.61 -15.15
C GLY A 87 -6.98 -41.11 -15.47
N GLN A 88 -7.25 -40.81 -16.73
CA GLN A 88 -7.37 -39.46 -17.29
C GLN A 88 -8.42 -38.63 -16.51
N GLY A 89 -8.06 -37.38 -16.17
CA GLY A 89 -8.99 -36.38 -15.66
C GLY A 89 -8.27 -35.11 -15.26
N ARG A 90 -8.04 -34.20 -16.21
CA ARG A 90 -7.68 -32.81 -15.90
C ARG A 90 -8.84 -32.14 -15.14
N PRO A 91 -8.63 -31.48 -14.02
CA PRO A 91 -9.54 -30.47 -13.55
C PRO A 91 -9.01 -29.08 -13.93
N ASP A 92 -9.58 -28.48 -14.96
CA ASP A 92 -9.62 -27.04 -15.15
C ASP A 92 -10.57 -26.48 -14.09
N ASN A 93 -10.05 -25.85 -13.08
CA ASN A 93 -10.67 -24.74 -12.36
C ASN A 93 -9.89 -24.43 -11.06
N ARG A 94 -8.76 -23.71 -11.17
CA ARG A 94 -8.17 -23.09 -9.98
C ARG A 94 -8.79 -21.71 -9.81
N GLY A 95 -9.67 -21.62 -8.82
CA GLY A 95 -10.42 -20.42 -8.50
C GLY A 95 -9.58 -19.26 -8.04
N THR A 96 -10.08 -18.07 -8.28
CA THR A 96 -9.65 -16.83 -7.65
C THR A 96 -9.79 -16.95 -6.14
N LEU A 97 -8.70 -16.82 -5.40
CA LEU A 97 -8.73 -16.79 -3.94
C LEU A 97 -8.57 -15.35 -3.45
N ASP A 98 -9.43 -14.93 -2.54
CA ASP A 98 -9.13 -13.83 -1.62
C ASP A 98 -8.09 -14.34 -0.62
N ALA A 99 -6.97 -13.67 -0.52
CA ALA A 99 -5.86 -13.88 0.39
C ALA A 99 -5.93 -15.03 1.41
N PRO A 100 -4.87 -15.43 2.06
CA PRO A 100 -4.45 -16.77 2.41
C PRO A 100 -5.53 -17.66 2.99
N GLY A 101 -5.79 -18.73 2.24
CA GLY A 101 -6.84 -19.65 2.52
C GLY A 101 -6.57 -20.62 3.63
N ASP A 102 -7.63 -20.97 4.21
CA ASP A 102 -7.84 -22.17 4.98
C ASP A 102 -8.01 -23.35 3.99
N GLN A 103 -7.04 -24.25 3.93
CA GLN A 103 -7.22 -25.58 3.37
C GLN A 103 -7.68 -26.48 4.50
N GLY A 104 -8.96 -26.44 4.79
CA GLY A 104 -9.60 -27.30 5.76
C GLY A 104 -11.02 -27.61 5.32
N ASP A 105 -11.24 -28.89 5.02
CA ASP A 105 -12.49 -29.61 4.90
C ASP A 105 -13.54 -29.16 3.89
N LEU A 106 -13.44 -29.78 2.70
CA LEU A 106 -14.56 -30.03 1.80
C LEU A 106 -15.04 -31.46 2.05
N ASP A 107 -16.10 -31.65 2.84
CA ASP A 107 -17.00 -32.80 2.69
C ASP A 107 -18.25 -32.59 3.56
N GLY A 108 -19.39 -32.47 2.85
CA GLY A 108 -20.72 -32.55 3.43
C GLY A 108 -21.81 -32.34 2.34
N PRO A 109 -22.73 -33.29 2.16
CA PRO A 109 -23.63 -33.32 1.00
C PRO A 109 -24.74 -32.28 1.05
N ALA A 110 -25.01 -31.67 -0.11
CA ALA A 110 -26.11 -30.76 -0.34
C ALA A 110 -27.47 -31.47 -0.24
N GLY A 111 -28.25 -31.09 0.75
CA GLY A 111 -29.64 -31.41 0.85
C GLY A 111 -30.51 -30.49 -0.01
N ALA A 112 -31.27 -31.06 -0.93
CA ALA A 112 -32.19 -30.34 -1.79
C ALA A 112 -33.36 -29.74 -0.99
N ALA A 113 -33.58 -28.43 -1.14
CA ALA A 113 -34.75 -27.74 -0.60
C ALA A 113 -35.88 -27.70 -1.65
N THR A 114 -37.04 -28.23 -1.32
CA THR A 114 -38.33 -28.12 -2.04
C THR A 114 -38.97 -26.75 -1.78
N PRO A 115 -39.67 -26.13 -2.74
CA PRO A 115 -40.37 -24.86 -2.54
C PRO A 115 -41.70 -25.04 -1.81
N GLY A 116 -41.85 -24.37 -0.69
CA GLY A 116 -43.08 -24.34 0.12
C GLY A 116 -43.89 -23.07 -0.11
N THR A 117 -45.17 -23.26 -0.13
CA THR A 117 -46.35 -22.42 -0.39
C THR A 117 -46.43 -21.15 0.50
N PRO A 118 -47.03 -20.03 0.03
CA PRO A 118 -47.23 -18.83 0.83
C PRO A 118 -48.57 -18.88 1.59
N GLY A 119 -48.50 -18.51 2.85
CA GLY A 119 -49.69 -18.16 3.62
C GLY A 119 -49.70 -18.67 5.05
N ALA A 120 -49.29 -17.85 6.00
CA ALA A 120 -49.78 -17.94 7.38
C ALA A 120 -49.64 -16.59 8.11
N ALA A 121 -50.74 -16.23 8.76
CA ALA A 121 -50.97 -15.01 9.50
C ALA A 121 -49.94 -14.70 10.59
N ALA A 122 -49.80 -13.40 10.92
CA ALA A 122 -48.99 -12.88 11.99
C ALA A 122 -49.21 -13.61 13.32
N ARG A 123 -48.18 -14.26 13.83
CA ARG A 123 -48.10 -14.78 15.20
C ARG A 123 -47.81 -13.63 16.18
N PRO A 124 -48.44 -13.64 17.37
CA PRO A 124 -48.11 -12.66 18.39
C PRO A 124 -46.64 -12.79 18.84
N ALA A 125 -46.02 -11.66 19.17
CA ALA A 125 -44.64 -11.56 19.61
C ALA A 125 -44.34 -12.56 20.74
N ASN A 126 -43.38 -13.44 20.47
CA ASN A 126 -42.84 -14.38 21.45
C ASN A 126 -42.13 -13.59 22.56
N PRO A 127 -42.22 -13.94 23.86
CA PRO A 127 -41.45 -13.30 24.90
C PRO A 127 -39.97 -13.40 24.60
N ALA A 128 -39.26 -12.31 24.83
CA ALA A 128 -37.87 -12.10 24.49
C ALA A 128 -37.02 -13.37 24.76
N ALA A 129 -36.42 -13.91 23.72
CA ALA A 129 -35.37 -14.91 23.87
C ALA A 129 -34.32 -14.41 24.88
N PRO A 130 -33.76 -15.28 25.74
CA PRO A 130 -32.77 -14.89 26.70
C PRO A 130 -31.62 -14.17 25.94
N GLN A 131 -31.39 -12.90 26.30
CA GLN A 131 -30.31 -12.11 25.70
C GLN A 131 -28.99 -12.83 26.01
N ALA A 132 -28.17 -13.06 25.00
CA ALA A 132 -26.85 -13.61 25.18
C ALA A 132 -26.07 -12.75 26.20
N PRO A 133 -25.27 -13.35 27.10
CA PRO A 133 -24.54 -12.60 28.12
C PRO A 133 -23.66 -11.53 27.47
N VAL A 134 -23.76 -10.30 27.97
CA VAL A 134 -22.94 -9.20 27.49
C VAL A 134 -21.48 -9.46 27.92
N GLN A 135 -20.56 -9.48 26.95
CA GLN A 135 -19.13 -9.65 27.21
C GLN A 135 -18.50 -8.29 27.48
N LEU A 136 -17.79 -8.15 28.61
CA LEU A 136 -17.08 -6.95 28.97
C LEU A 136 -15.61 -7.05 28.58
N TRP A 137 -15.11 -6.05 27.84
CA TRP A 137 -13.72 -5.90 27.42
C TRP A 137 -13.20 -4.50 27.73
N ASP A 138 -11.89 -4.37 28.01
CA ASP A 138 -11.27 -3.06 28.30
C ASP A 138 -11.28 -2.16 27.05
N ALA A 139 -11.22 -2.77 25.86
CA ALA A 139 -11.35 -2.10 24.57
C ALA A 139 -11.84 -3.07 23.48
N LEU A 140 -12.49 -2.53 22.45
CA LEU A 140 -12.84 -3.27 21.22
C LEU A 140 -12.17 -2.62 20.01
N VAL A 141 -11.47 -3.43 19.23
CA VAL A 141 -10.87 -3.01 17.95
C VAL A 141 -11.59 -3.72 16.81
N ILE A 142 -12.19 -2.95 15.91
CA ILE A 142 -12.97 -3.44 14.77
C ILE A 142 -12.15 -3.37 13.50
N GLY A 143 -11.64 -4.52 13.03
CA GLY A 143 -10.80 -4.66 11.86
C GLY A 143 -9.38 -5.14 12.18
N GLY A 144 -8.99 -6.29 11.63
CA GLY A 144 -7.70 -6.96 11.86
C GLY A 144 -6.62 -6.62 10.84
N GLY A 145 -6.72 -5.48 10.12
CA GLY A 145 -5.65 -4.95 9.29
C GLY A 145 -4.49 -4.37 10.12
N ILE A 146 -3.43 -3.91 9.44
CA ILE A 146 -2.25 -3.32 10.12
C ILE A 146 -2.62 -2.19 11.09
N ALA A 147 -3.64 -1.38 10.78
CA ALA A 147 -4.11 -0.30 11.66
C ALA A 147 -4.69 -0.83 12.98
N GLY A 148 -5.63 -1.79 12.88
CA GLY A 148 -6.27 -2.36 14.07
C GLY A 148 -5.30 -3.19 14.91
N LEU A 149 -4.43 -3.98 14.29
CA LEU A 149 -3.37 -4.71 14.99
C LEU A 149 -2.42 -3.75 15.73
N THR A 150 -2.04 -2.63 15.10
CA THR A 150 -1.21 -1.59 15.73
C THR A 150 -1.89 -1.00 16.95
N ALA A 151 -3.15 -0.58 16.82
CA ALA A 151 -3.90 0.02 17.92
C ALA A 151 -4.11 -0.99 19.07
N ALA A 152 -4.49 -2.24 18.75
CA ALA A 152 -4.69 -3.29 19.75
C ALA A 152 -3.39 -3.59 20.53
N TRP A 153 -2.25 -3.61 19.86
CA TRP A 153 -0.98 -3.84 20.52
C TRP A 153 -0.56 -2.70 21.44
N ASP A 154 -0.76 -1.42 21.03
CA ASP A 154 -0.49 -0.29 21.92
C ASP A 154 -1.43 -0.29 23.14
N LEU A 155 -2.70 -0.70 23.00
CA LEU A 155 -3.62 -0.89 24.12
C LEU A 155 -3.14 -2.00 25.06
N VAL A 156 -2.66 -3.13 24.55
CA VAL A 156 -2.05 -4.20 25.37
C VAL A 156 -0.84 -3.68 26.13
N ARG A 157 0.04 -2.90 25.49
CA ARG A 157 1.21 -2.31 26.15
C ARG A 157 0.84 -1.34 27.28
N ALA A 158 -0.33 -0.74 27.19
CA ALA A 158 -0.90 0.08 28.26
C ALA A 158 -1.57 -0.74 29.39
N GLY A 159 -1.49 -2.07 29.33
CA GLY A 159 -2.07 -2.96 30.35
C GLY A 159 -3.54 -3.29 30.15
N LEU A 160 -4.14 -2.92 29.00
CA LEU A 160 -5.52 -3.23 28.67
C LEU A 160 -5.63 -4.59 27.99
N ARG A 161 -6.80 -5.22 28.07
CA ARG A 161 -7.14 -6.45 27.38
C ARG A 161 -8.14 -6.15 26.26
N PRO A 162 -7.68 -5.81 25.05
CA PRO A 162 -8.56 -5.56 23.93
C PRO A 162 -9.09 -6.84 23.33
N LEU A 163 -10.34 -6.80 22.83
CA LEU A 163 -10.86 -7.72 21.84
C LEU A 163 -10.66 -7.10 20.46
N LEU A 164 -9.90 -7.75 19.58
CA LEU A 164 -9.84 -7.40 18.17
C LEU A 164 -10.71 -8.38 17.38
N ILE A 165 -11.61 -7.83 16.55
CA ILE A 165 -12.45 -8.63 15.64
C ILE A 165 -12.11 -8.33 14.19
N GLU A 166 -12.08 -9.39 13.38
CA GLU A 166 -11.86 -9.32 11.94
C GLU A 166 -12.92 -10.15 11.20
N ALA A 167 -13.60 -9.52 10.25
CA ALA A 167 -14.69 -10.17 9.52
C ALA A 167 -14.20 -11.26 8.56
N ARG A 168 -12.96 -11.18 8.06
CA ARG A 168 -12.35 -12.22 7.24
C ARG A 168 -11.73 -13.33 8.12
N GLY A 169 -11.39 -14.48 7.52
CA GLY A 169 -10.76 -15.60 8.22
C GLY A 169 -9.28 -15.38 8.58
N TYR A 170 -8.71 -14.22 8.30
CA TYR A 170 -7.30 -13.91 8.50
C TYR A 170 -7.09 -12.45 8.91
N THR A 171 -5.98 -12.17 9.58
CA THR A 171 -5.53 -10.82 9.93
C THR A 171 -4.49 -10.30 8.92
N GLY A 172 -4.13 -9.01 9.02
CA GLY A 172 -3.13 -8.35 8.18
C GLY A 172 -3.72 -7.48 7.08
N GLY A 173 -4.94 -7.77 6.60
CA GLY A 173 -5.57 -7.00 5.52
C GLY A 173 -4.70 -6.98 4.27
N LEU A 174 -4.27 -5.79 3.82
CA LEU A 174 -3.39 -5.63 2.64
C LEU A 174 -1.92 -6.07 2.88
N VAL A 175 -1.57 -6.49 4.09
CA VAL A 175 -0.25 -7.02 4.48
C VAL A 175 -0.34 -8.51 4.76
N ALA A 176 -1.29 -9.20 4.13
CA ALA A 176 -1.49 -10.62 4.31
C ALA A 176 -0.52 -11.47 3.49
N ALA A 177 -0.25 -12.69 3.95
CA ALA A 177 0.55 -13.68 3.25
C ALA A 177 -0.27 -14.79 2.62
N GLY A 178 0.33 -15.49 1.66
CA GLY A 178 -0.16 -16.74 1.09
C GLY A 178 0.97 -17.68 0.74
N ARG A 179 0.65 -18.95 0.50
CA ARG A 179 1.61 -19.93 0.00
C ARG A 179 1.45 -20.06 -1.51
N ILE A 180 2.57 -19.91 -2.21
CA ILE A 180 2.63 -20.03 -3.67
C ILE A 180 3.90 -20.82 -3.99
N GLY A 181 3.78 -21.93 -4.69
CA GLY A 181 4.88 -22.87 -4.88
C GLY A 181 5.45 -23.38 -3.55
N GLY A 182 4.61 -23.54 -2.52
CA GLY A 182 5.05 -23.94 -1.18
C GLY A 182 5.69 -22.86 -0.32
N ALA A 183 6.24 -21.78 -0.93
CA ALA A 183 6.86 -20.66 -0.20
C ALA A 183 5.81 -19.68 0.32
N ARG A 184 6.04 -19.13 1.51
CA ARG A 184 5.17 -18.11 2.09
C ARG A 184 5.60 -16.71 1.62
N MET A 185 4.69 -15.97 0.99
CA MET A 185 4.97 -14.67 0.37
C MET A 185 3.90 -13.65 0.72
N ASP A 186 4.30 -12.36 0.69
CA ASP A 186 3.35 -11.25 0.77
C ASP A 186 2.39 -11.27 -0.43
N LEU A 187 1.09 -11.18 -0.21
CA LEU A 187 0.08 -11.11 -1.27
C LEU A 187 -0.24 -9.67 -1.69
N GLY A 188 -0.15 -8.76 -0.75
CA GLY A 188 -0.43 -7.34 -0.94
C GLY A 188 0.83 -6.48 -1.02
N ALA A 189 1.06 -5.67 0.00
CA ALA A 189 2.26 -4.86 0.11
C ALA A 189 3.50 -5.74 0.34
N GLU A 190 4.61 -5.42 -0.34
CA GLU A 190 5.90 -6.12 -0.23
C GLU A 190 6.91 -5.34 0.62
N GLY A 191 6.67 -4.07 0.82
CA GLY A 191 7.53 -3.16 1.52
C GLY A 191 6.85 -1.81 1.72
N PHE A 192 7.53 -0.92 2.38
CA PHE A 192 7.02 0.42 2.68
C PHE A 192 8.14 1.46 2.66
N VAL A 193 7.77 2.71 2.41
CA VAL A 193 8.67 3.84 2.55
C VAL A 193 8.80 4.18 4.02
N VAL A 194 10.03 4.21 4.54
CA VAL A 194 10.33 4.60 5.92
C VAL A 194 10.12 6.10 6.06
N ARG A 195 9.00 6.49 6.67
CA ARG A 195 8.69 7.88 7.02
C ARG A 195 8.43 7.97 8.52
N GLY A 196 9.08 8.90 9.20
CA GLY A 196 8.99 9.00 10.65
C GLY A 196 9.55 7.78 11.39
N GLN A 197 9.30 7.67 12.67
CA GLN A 197 9.83 6.59 13.51
C GLN A 197 8.77 5.56 13.94
N ALA A 198 7.48 5.86 13.81
CA ALA A 198 6.40 5.05 14.36
C ALA A 198 6.45 3.57 13.92
N ALA A 199 6.59 3.31 12.62
CA ALA A 199 6.66 1.95 12.10
C ALA A 199 8.00 1.27 12.42
N THR A 200 9.11 1.99 12.33
CA THR A 200 10.45 1.42 12.59
C THR A 200 10.69 1.15 14.07
N SER A 201 10.22 2.01 14.98
CA SER A 201 10.27 1.73 16.42
C SER A 201 9.43 0.52 16.78
N MET A 202 8.22 0.42 16.22
CA MET A 202 7.34 -0.73 16.45
C MET A 202 7.96 -2.05 15.95
N LEU A 203 8.59 -2.05 14.77
CA LEU A 203 9.32 -3.22 14.29
C LEU A 203 10.45 -3.62 15.23
N ALA A 204 11.21 -2.65 15.73
CA ALA A 204 12.28 -2.89 16.69
C ALA A 204 11.75 -3.43 18.03
N GLU A 205 10.65 -2.89 18.54
CA GLU A 205 9.97 -3.33 19.75
C GLU A 205 9.46 -4.79 19.63
N LEU A 206 9.08 -5.21 18.41
CA LEU A 206 8.67 -6.57 18.07
C LEU A 206 9.86 -7.49 17.72
N GLY A 207 11.10 -7.01 17.82
CA GLY A 207 12.29 -7.79 17.48
C GLY A 207 12.47 -8.07 15.98
N LEU A 208 11.78 -7.34 15.12
CA LEU A 208 11.80 -7.52 13.67
C LEU A 208 12.88 -6.66 13.02
N ARG A 209 13.62 -7.25 12.08
CA ARG A 209 14.65 -6.55 11.30
C ARG A 209 14.07 -6.10 9.97
N THR A 210 14.51 -4.92 9.52
CA THR A 210 14.18 -4.40 8.20
C THR A 210 15.24 -4.80 7.18
N ALA A 211 14.81 -5.04 5.95
CA ALA A 211 15.67 -5.32 4.81
C ALA A 211 15.35 -4.38 3.66
N ALA A 212 16.39 -3.98 2.92
CA ALA A 212 16.25 -3.21 1.68
C ALA A 212 15.92 -4.13 0.50
N PRO A 213 15.19 -3.65 -0.51
CA PRO A 213 15.02 -4.39 -1.75
C PRO A 213 16.39 -4.53 -2.47
N HIS A 214 16.64 -5.71 -3.02
CA HIS A 214 17.80 -5.94 -3.86
C HIS A 214 17.52 -5.54 -5.32
N GLY A 215 18.54 -5.15 -6.05
CA GLY A 215 18.42 -4.71 -7.43
C GLY A 215 17.79 -3.31 -7.60
N ARG A 216 17.74 -2.85 -8.83
CA ARG A 216 17.13 -1.56 -9.20
C ARG A 216 15.93 -1.78 -10.12
N PRO A 217 14.82 -1.07 -9.92
CA PRO A 217 13.66 -1.17 -10.81
C PRO A 217 13.94 -0.50 -12.17
N ARG A 218 13.06 -0.81 -13.15
CA ARG A 218 13.06 -0.28 -14.50
C ARG A 218 11.74 0.44 -14.79
N LEU A 219 11.74 1.27 -15.84
CA LEU A 219 10.55 1.82 -16.48
C LEU A 219 10.37 1.16 -17.84
N PHE A 220 9.15 0.75 -18.16
CA PHE A 220 8.75 0.30 -19.47
C PHE A 220 7.92 1.39 -20.13
N LEU A 221 8.49 2.07 -21.12
CA LEU A 221 7.97 3.30 -21.69
C LEU A 221 7.68 3.17 -23.19
N PRO A 222 6.68 3.92 -23.71
CA PRO A 222 6.49 4.06 -25.14
C PRO A 222 7.69 4.76 -25.77
N PRO A 223 7.86 4.62 -27.09
CA PRO A 223 8.91 5.33 -27.82
C PRO A 223 8.79 6.85 -27.63
N LEU A 224 9.92 7.56 -27.72
CA LEU A 224 9.89 9.00 -27.94
C LEU A 224 9.35 9.25 -29.36
N THR A 225 8.26 10.00 -29.49
CA THR A 225 7.79 10.47 -30.79
C THR A 225 8.75 11.58 -31.26
N LEU A 226 9.90 11.17 -31.78
CA LEU A 226 10.83 12.04 -32.46
C LEU A 226 10.89 11.59 -33.92
N ASP A 227 10.51 12.51 -34.79
CA ASP A 227 10.63 12.47 -36.23
C ASP A 227 9.79 11.42 -37.01
N ALA A 228 8.99 11.93 -37.92
CA ALA A 228 8.14 11.21 -38.88
C ALA A 228 8.91 10.37 -39.91
N GLY A 229 10.12 9.93 -39.57
CA GLY A 229 11.02 9.13 -40.46
C GLY A 229 11.71 7.96 -39.78
N ALA A 230 11.68 7.84 -38.46
CA ALA A 230 12.20 6.67 -37.77
C ALA A 230 11.16 5.54 -37.82
N GLY A 231 11.58 4.33 -38.16
CA GLY A 231 10.73 3.11 -38.22
C GLY A 231 9.96 2.87 -36.91
N PRO A 232 9.07 1.86 -36.84
CA PRO A 232 8.19 1.66 -35.71
C PRO A 232 9.03 1.50 -34.44
N SER A 233 9.07 2.58 -33.66
CA SER A 233 9.78 2.59 -32.40
C SER A 233 8.96 1.80 -31.38
N GLN A 234 9.61 0.80 -30.77
CA GLN A 234 8.99 -0.14 -29.84
C GLN A 234 9.07 0.38 -28.41
N TRP A 235 8.13 -0.06 -27.56
CA TRP A 235 8.23 0.11 -26.11
C TRP A 235 9.57 -0.47 -25.61
N GLY A 236 10.21 0.22 -24.66
CA GLY A 236 11.53 -0.14 -24.18
C GLY A 236 11.71 -0.03 -22.67
N LEU A 237 12.71 -0.76 -22.16
CA LEU A 237 13.13 -0.72 -20.78
C LEU A 237 14.14 0.42 -20.54
N HIS A 238 13.86 1.26 -19.58
CA HIS A 238 14.72 2.35 -19.16
C HIS A 238 15.09 2.20 -17.66
N ARG A 239 16.26 2.72 -17.27
CA ARG A 239 16.63 2.83 -15.86
C ARG A 239 15.88 4.00 -15.24
N PHE A 240 15.59 3.93 -13.93
CA PHE A 240 15.16 5.11 -13.19
C PHE A 240 16.30 6.13 -13.17
N PRO A 241 16.01 7.43 -13.28
CA PRO A 241 17.03 8.46 -13.10
C PRO A 241 17.71 8.37 -11.72
N ASP A 242 19.02 8.50 -11.68
CA ASP A 242 19.81 8.32 -10.45
C ASP A 242 19.53 9.42 -9.42
N HIS A 243 19.26 10.65 -9.87
CA HIS A 243 18.99 11.81 -9.02
C HIS A 243 17.58 12.36 -9.20
N ALA A 244 16.57 11.52 -8.88
CA ALA A 244 15.16 11.89 -8.94
C ALA A 244 14.40 11.48 -7.68
N TYR A 245 13.35 12.24 -7.34
CA TYR A 245 12.41 11.90 -6.29
C TYR A 245 11.01 11.66 -6.88
N LEU A 246 10.52 10.43 -6.83
CA LEU A 246 9.27 10.00 -7.47
C LEU A 246 9.16 10.43 -8.95
N GLY A 247 10.27 10.37 -9.67
CA GLY A 247 10.37 10.73 -11.07
C GLY A 247 10.64 12.20 -11.34
N ILE A 248 10.64 13.08 -10.35
CA ILE A 248 11.01 14.49 -10.50
C ILE A 248 12.53 14.60 -10.42
N PRO A 249 13.24 15.03 -11.49
CA PRO A 249 14.69 15.10 -11.49
C PRO A 249 15.20 16.33 -10.70
N ALA A 250 16.31 16.15 -9.99
CA ALA A 250 17.05 17.27 -9.42
C ALA A 250 17.89 18.01 -10.47
N ASP A 251 18.29 17.32 -11.53
CA ASP A 251 18.93 17.89 -12.72
C ASP A 251 18.19 17.41 -13.97
N PRO A 252 17.34 18.27 -14.56
CA PRO A 252 16.61 17.93 -15.78
C PRO A 252 17.47 17.67 -17.01
N LEU A 253 18.72 18.20 -17.04
CA LEU A 253 19.64 18.05 -18.16
C LEU A 253 20.61 16.85 -18.00
N ALA A 254 20.50 16.09 -16.91
CA ALA A 254 21.28 14.88 -16.72
C ALA A 254 21.03 13.88 -17.88
N ALA A 255 22.09 13.21 -18.34
CA ALA A 255 22.02 12.36 -19.52
C ALA A 255 20.99 11.22 -19.42
N ASP A 256 20.81 10.64 -18.24
CA ASP A 256 19.79 9.62 -17.95
C ASP A 256 18.34 10.16 -18.01
N VAL A 257 18.14 11.42 -17.62
CA VAL A 257 16.86 12.12 -17.75
C VAL A 257 16.56 12.43 -19.20
N VAL A 258 17.53 13.05 -19.92
CA VAL A 258 17.42 13.40 -21.35
C VAL A 258 17.10 12.15 -22.20
N ALA A 259 17.74 11.02 -21.90
CA ALA A 259 17.49 9.76 -22.61
C ALA A 259 16.02 9.25 -22.45
N ILE A 260 15.33 9.64 -21.39
CA ILE A 260 13.93 9.25 -21.13
C ILE A 260 12.94 10.26 -21.71
N ILE A 261 13.14 11.56 -21.46
CA ILE A 261 12.15 12.60 -21.81
C ILE A 261 12.46 13.33 -23.11
N GLY A 262 13.65 13.16 -23.67
CA GLY A 262 14.14 13.86 -24.86
C GLY A 262 14.65 15.28 -24.55
N GLU A 263 15.52 15.80 -25.41
CA GLU A 263 16.19 17.11 -25.22
C GLU A 263 15.23 18.30 -25.11
N GLY A 264 14.15 18.32 -25.90
CA GLY A 264 13.18 19.44 -25.88
C GLY A 264 12.46 19.55 -24.54
N ALA A 265 12.00 18.39 -24.00
CA ALA A 265 11.36 18.31 -22.69
C ALA A 265 12.35 18.58 -21.54
N ALA A 266 13.60 18.14 -21.67
CA ALA A 266 14.66 18.41 -20.69
C ALA A 266 14.97 19.91 -20.60
N ARG A 267 15.10 20.61 -21.76
CA ARG A 267 15.27 22.07 -21.79
C ARG A 267 14.07 22.81 -21.20
N ARG A 268 12.84 22.35 -21.48
CA ARG A 268 11.63 22.93 -20.85
C ARG A 268 11.65 22.74 -19.34
N ALA A 269 12.05 21.57 -18.85
CA ALA A 269 12.12 21.27 -17.43
C ALA A 269 13.22 22.08 -16.72
N ALA A 270 14.35 22.32 -17.37
CA ALA A 270 15.44 23.15 -16.83
C ALA A 270 15.02 24.62 -16.61
N GLN A 271 14.03 25.15 -17.34
CA GLN A 271 13.47 26.49 -17.10
C GLN A 271 12.82 26.64 -15.71
N ASP A 272 12.61 25.54 -14.98
CA ASP A 272 12.16 25.57 -13.59
C ASP A 272 13.03 26.49 -12.70
N ALA A 273 14.31 26.56 -12.97
CA ALA A 273 15.26 27.43 -12.25
C ALA A 273 15.01 28.91 -12.44
N ASP A 274 14.41 29.31 -13.59
CA ASP A 274 14.13 30.69 -13.96
C ASP A 274 12.73 31.15 -13.55
N LEU A 275 11.85 30.20 -13.11
CA LEU A 275 10.49 30.52 -12.69
C LEU A 275 10.46 31.09 -11.27
N PRO A 276 9.59 32.08 -10.98
CA PRO A 276 9.34 32.50 -9.60
C PRO A 276 8.95 31.32 -8.69
N GLY A 277 9.46 31.32 -7.46
CA GLY A 277 9.16 30.26 -6.48
C GLY A 277 7.67 30.08 -6.19
N ALA A 278 6.87 31.15 -6.38
CA ALA A 278 5.43 31.13 -6.20
C ALA A 278 4.64 30.31 -7.26
N VAL A 279 5.24 30.00 -8.42
CA VAL A 279 4.56 29.24 -9.47
C VAL A 279 4.24 27.83 -9.01
N GLY A 280 2.95 27.45 -9.02
CA GLY A 280 2.45 26.13 -8.60
C GLY A 280 2.47 25.91 -7.08
N THR A 281 2.80 26.92 -6.26
CA THR A 281 2.94 26.78 -4.80
C THR A 281 1.99 27.69 -4.02
N GLY A 282 1.32 28.63 -4.70
CA GLY A 282 0.35 29.55 -4.08
C GLY A 282 -0.92 28.84 -3.60
N PRO A 283 -1.72 29.50 -2.75
CA PRO A 283 -2.98 28.94 -2.24
C PRO A 283 -4.05 28.79 -3.34
N GLU A 284 -3.97 29.60 -4.42
CA GLU A 284 -4.89 29.55 -5.56
C GLU A 284 -4.44 28.55 -6.65
N ASP A 285 -3.22 28.04 -6.56
CA ASP A 285 -2.73 27.04 -7.51
C ASP A 285 -3.37 25.68 -7.23
N PRO A 286 -3.63 24.85 -8.27
CA PRO A 286 -4.11 23.50 -8.08
C PRO A 286 -3.19 22.69 -7.17
N ALA A 287 -3.78 22.03 -6.19
CA ALA A 287 -3.04 21.30 -5.18
C ALA A 287 -2.64 19.87 -5.63
N ASP A 288 -3.09 19.44 -6.82
CA ASP A 288 -2.74 18.13 -7.36
C ASP A 288 -1.31 18.07 -7.90
N LEU A 289 -0.75 16.86 -7.89
CA LEU A 289 0.65 16.63 -8.26
C LEU A 289 0.90 16.88 -9.77
N ALA A 290 -0.07 16.53 -10.64
CA ALA A 290 0.11 16.69 -12.08
C ALA A 290 0.20 18.16 -12.47
N SER A 291 -0.71 19.00 -11.97
CA SER A 291 -0.71 20.44 -12.18
C SER A 291 0.56 21.09 -11.66
N PHE A 292 1.00 20.73 -10.46
CA PHE A 292 2.22 21.25 -9.85
C PHE A 292 3.49 20.93 -10.68
N VAL A 293 3.67 19.65 -11.07
CA VAL A 293 4.83 19.23 -11.86
C VAL A 293 4.79 19.86 -13.25
N THR A 294 3.61 19.93 -13.90
CA THR A 294 3.47 20.53 -15.24
C THR A 294 3.79 22.01 -15.23
N ALA A 295 3.31 22.76 -14.25
CA ALA A 295 3.58 24.18 -14.12
C ALA A 295 5.11 24.45 -14.02
N ARG A 296 5.82 23.65 -13.23
CA ARG A 296 7.26 23.80 -12.99
C ARG A 296 8.12 23.22 -14.12
N MET A 297 7.93 21.94 -14.46
CA MET A 297 8.85 21.18 -15.33
C MET A 297 8.24 20.78 -16.69
N GLY A 298 6.94 21.02 -16.89
CA GLY A 298 6.27 20.68 -18.13
C GLY A 298 5.80 19.22 -18.23
N ALA A 299 5.04 18.95 -19.30
CA ALA A 299 4.39 17.66 -19.53
C ALA A 299 5.37 16.49 -19.74
N GLY A 300 6.57 16.74 -20.30
CA GLY A 300 7.52 15.66 -20.57
C GLY A 300 8.00 14.95 -19.29
N VAL A 301 8.28 15.70 -18.21
CA VAL A 301 8.61 15.12 -16.91
C VAL A 301 7.39 14.43 -16.30
N LEU A 302 6.21 15.07 -16.38
CA LEU A 302 4.98 14.45 -15.85
C LEU A 302 4.70 13.10 -16.52
N GLU A 303 4.62 13.06 -17.84
CA GLU A 303 4.12 11.89 -18.58
C GLU A 303 5.11 10.72 -18.61
N ARG A 304 6.41 11.01 -18.69
CA ARG A 304 7.41 9.96 -18.89
C ARG A 304 8.14 9.52 -17.61
N LEU A 305 8.12 10.33 -16.57
CA LEU A 305 8.79 10.03 -15.30
C LEU A 305 7.80 9.95 -14.15
N VAL A 306 7.06 11.03 -13.87
CA VAL A 306 6.22 11.11 -12.67
C VAL A 306 5.00 10.20 -12.77
N ARG A 307 4.24 10.27 -13.86
CA ARG A 307 3.01 9.48 -14.04
C ARG A 307 3.26 7.97 -13.97
N PRO A 308 4.23 7.36 -14.69
CA PRO A 308 4.51 5.93 -14.58
C PRO A 308 4.86 5.48 -13.16
N ILE A 309 5.67 6.30 -12.46
CA ILE A 309 6.16 5.96 -11.13
C ILE A 309 5.05 6.11 -10.08
N VAL A 310 4.37 7.25 -10.08
CA VAL A 310 3.32 7.56 -9.11
C VAL A 310 2.10 6.65 -9.31
N ALA A 311 1.64 6.46 -10.55
CA ALA A 311 0.53 5.56 -10.84
C ALA A 311 0.86 4.09 -10.49
N GLY A 312 2.12 3.67 -10.67
CA GLY A 312 2.59 2.35 -10.27
C GLY A 312 2.60 2.15 -8.76
N ILE A 313 3.07 3.13 -8.00
CA ILE A 313 3.20 3.07 -6.54
C ILE A 313 1.85 3.30 -5.84
N HIS A 314 1.13 4.37 -6.21
CA HIS A 314 -0.10 4.79 -5.53
C HIS A 314 -1.37 4.22 -6.14
N SER A 315 -1.28 3.56 -7.32
CA SER A 315 -2.44 3.06 -8.07
C SER A 315 -3.50 4.15 -8.33
N ALA A 316 -3.06 5.39 -8.51
CA ALA A 316 -3.87 6.57 -8.78
C ALA A 316 -3.16 7.47 -9.78
N ASP A 317 -3.91 8.30 -10.52
CA ASP A 317 -3.31 9.29 -11.41
C ASP A 317 -2.72 10.45 -10.59
N PRO A 318 -1.57 11.05 -10.99
CA PRO A 318 -1.07 12.26 -10.34
C PRO A 318 -2.05 13.42 -10.26
N ALA A 319 -3.01 13.51 -11.18
CA ALA A 319 -4.07 14.53 -11.16
C ALA A 319 -5.11 14.32 -10.04
N ASP A 320 -5.24 13.07 -9.56
CA ASP A 320 -6.13 12.72 -8.45
C ASP A 320 -5.45 12.77 -7.08
N LEU A 321 -4.16 13.08 -7.03
CA LEU A 321 -3.36 13.03 -5.82
C LEU A 321 -2.94 14.43 -5.36
N ALA A 322 -3.20 14.76 -4.10
CA ALA A 322 -2.67 15.98 -3.50
C ALA A 322 -1.13 15.90 -3.42
N ALA A 323 -0.43 16.90 -3.98
CA ALA A 323 1.03 16.96 -4.01
C ALA A 323 1.64 16.85 -2.60
N ASP A 324 1.09 17.55 -1.62
CA ASP A 324 1.59 17.55 -0.24
C ASP A 324 1.31 16.25 0.53
N VAL A 325 0.37 15.40 0.06
CA VAL A 325 0.17 14.05 0.61
C VAL A 325 1.21 13.07 0.09
N VAL A 326 1.47 13.11 -1.23
CA VAL A 326 2.46 12.23 -1.88
C VAL A 326 3.88 12.64 -1.52
N MET A 327 4.13 13.95 -1.50
CA MET A 327 5.44 14.56 -1.25
C MET A 327 5.35 15.69 -0.21
N PRO A 328 5.18 15.36 1.11
CA PRO A 328 5.00 16.36 2.15
C PRO A 328 6.09 17.43 2.16
N GLY A 329 5.68 18.70 2.13
CA GLY A 329 6.56 19.86 2.20
C GLY A 329 7.33 20.18 0.91
N LEU A 330 7.10 19.45 -0.21
CA LEU A 330 7.84 19.73 -1.45
C LEU A 330 7.38 21.05 -2.09
N ARG A 331 6.09 21.37 -2.10
CA ARG A 331 5.59 22.66 -2.60
C ARG A 331 6.17 23.82 -1.78
N ARG A 332 6.16 23.72 -0.46
CA ARG A 332 6.77 24.73 0.42
C ARG A 332 8.27 24.88 0.16
N ALA A 333 9.02 23.77 0.07
CA ALA A 333 10.44 23.82 -0.24
C ALA A 333 10.72 24.43 -1.61
N THR A 334 9.85 24.20 -2.61
CA THR A 334 9.97 24.86 -3.92
C THR A 334 9.78 26.36 -3.81
N ALA A 335 8.80 26.84 -3.03
CA ALA A 335 8.60 28.26 -2.80
C ALA A 335 9.81 28.91 -2.07
N GLU A 336 10.35 28.22 -1.07
CA GLU A 336 11.47 28.70 -0.26
C GLU A 336 12.82 28.71 -1.02
N LEU A 337 13.08 27.65 -1.84
CA LEU A 337 14.33 27.47 -2.56
C LEU A 337 14.29 28.02 -4.00
N GLY A 338 13.13 28.51 -4.46
CA GLY A 338 12.93 29.15 -5.75
C GLY A 338 12.65 28.18 -6.91
N SER A 339 13.03 26.88 -6.81
CA SER A 339 12.79 25.90 -7.87
C SER A 339 12.47 24.52 -7.34
N LEU A 340 11.70 23.75 -8.15
CA LEU A 340 11.37 22.36 -7.84
C LEU A 340 12.61 21.46 -7.92
N SER A 341 13.52 21.73 -8.84
CA SER A 341 14.82 21.04 -8.96
C SER A 341 15.63 21.16 -7.68
N ALA A 342 15.76 22.38 -7.13
CA ALA A 342 16.46 22.64 -5.88
C ALA A 342 15.77 21.97 -4.68
N ALA A 343 14.44 22.01 -4.63
CA ALA A 343 13.67 21.32 -3.59
C ALA A 343 13.90 19.80 -3.60
N VAL A 344 13.92 19.19 -4.80
CA VAL A 344 14.23 17.77 -4.96
C VAL A 344 15.67 17.46 -4.56
N ALA A 345 16.65 18.28 -4.98
CA ALA A 345 18.04 18.14 -4.56
C ALA A 345 18.16 18.13 -3.03
N ALA A 346 17.53 19.08 -2.35
CA ALA A 346 17.51 19.15 -0.89
C ALA A 346 16.85 17.93 -0.22
N VAL A 347 15.81 17.34 -0.82
CA VAL A 347 15.22 16.09 -0.35
C VAL A 347 16.20 14.93 -0.48
N LEU A 348 16.89 14.81 -1.62
CA LEU A 348 17.87 13.76 -1.87
C LEU A 348 19.08 13.86 -0.94
N GLU A 349 19.58 15.05 -0.70
CA GLU A 349 20.66 15.33 0.26
C GLU A 349 20.28 14.90 1.68
N ARG A 350 19.09 15.29 2.16
CA ARG A 350 18.60 14.85 3.47
C ARG A 350 18.46 13.33 3.56
N ARG A 351 18.03 12.67 2.47
CA ARG A 351 17.96 11.20 2.42
C ARG A 351 19.34 10.56 2.49
N ARG A 352 20.34 11.13 1.82
CA ARG A 352 21.74 10.67 1.91
C ARG A 352 22.28 10.82 3.32
N ALA A 353 22.15 12.00 3.92
CA ALA A 353 22.61 12.28 5.28
C ALA A 353 21.96 11.32 6.32
N ARG A 354 20.66 11.03 6.17
CA ARG A 354 19.98 10.04 7.03
C ARG A 354 20.49 8.62 6.82
N LYS A 355 20.79 8.23 5.58
CA LYS A 355 21.37 6.93 5.27
C LYS A 355 22.75 6.77 5.89
N ASP A 356 23.57 7.77 5.81
CA ASP A 356 24.93 7.77 6.35
C ASP A 356 24.92 7.79 7.89
N GLY A 357 24.05 8.62 8.50
CA GLY A 357 23.89 8.71 9.95
C GLY A 357 23.18 7.52 10.60
N ALA A 358 22.34 6.77 9.84
CA ALA A 358 21.59 5.62 10.35
C ALA A 358 22.25 4.27 10.02
N GLY A 359 23.54 4.23 9.70
CA GLY A 359 24.24 2.98 9.38
C GLY A 359 23.79 2.32 8.08
N GLY A 360 23.43 3.13 7.07
CA GLY A 360 23.10 2.64 5.73
C GLY A 360 21.67 2.14 5.52
N ARG A 361 20.73 2.42 6.44
CA ARG A 361 19.33 1.99 6.30
C ARG A 361 18.66 2.59 5.06
N SER A 362 18.04 1.75 4.26
CA SER A 362 17.29 2.16 3.06
C SER A 362 16.04 2.96 3.43
N VAL A 363 15.67 3.89 2.54
CA VAL A 363 14.37 4.60 2.62
C VAL A 363 13.20 3.66 2.30
N ASP A 364 13.44 2.67 1.41
CA ASP A 364 12.48 1.62 1.10
C ASP A 364 12.85 0.36 1.88
N ALA A 365 11.94 -0.15 2.67
CA ALA A 365 12.17 -1.28 3.54
C ALA A 365 11.05 -2.32 3.42
N ALA A 366 11.42 -3.57 3.66
CA ALA A 366 10.51 -4.64 4.04
C ALA A 366 10.91 -5.19 5.40
N VAL A 367 10.15 -6.11 5.93
CA VAL A 367 10.57 -6.95 7.05
C VAL A 367 11.35 -8.13 6.48
N GLU A 368 12.49 -8.47 7.08
CA GLU A 368 13.26 -9.65 6.70
C GLU A 368 12.40 -10.91 6.81
N GLY A 369 12.32 -11.67 5.72
CA GLY A 369 11.45 -12.83 5.61
C GLY A 369 10.02 -12.55 5.16
N GLY A 370 9.67 -11.29 4.85
CA GLY A 370 8.37 -10.85 4.34
C GLY A 370 7.67 -9.85 5.25
N LEU A 371 6.97 -8.91 4.64
CA LEU A 371 6.26 -7.85 5.37
C LEU A 371 5.13 -8.40 6.25
N PHE A 372 4.52 -9.52 5.87
CA PHE A 372 3.48 -10.19 6.64
C PHE A 372 3.94 -10.58 8.05
N ARG A 373 5.23 -10.75 8.28
CA ARG A 373 5.78 -11.04 9.62
C ARG A 373 5.51 -9.92 10.62
N PHE A 374 5.33 -8.70 10.12
CA PHE A 374 4.92 -7.58 10.97
C PHE A 374 3.52 -7.80 11.57
N THR A 375 2.57 -8.21 10.75
CA THR A 375 1.19 -8.47 11.21
C THR A 375 1.07 -9.75 12.03
N ASP A 376 1.87 -10.77 11.71
CA ASP A 376 1.96 -11.99 12.51
C ASP A 376 2.49 -11.66 13.93
N ALA A 377 3.62 -10.96 14.02
CA ALA A 377 4.22 -10.59 15.30
C ALA A 377 3.31 -9.68 16.15
N LEU A 378 2.59 -8.75 15.52
CA LEU A 378 1.59 -7.95 16.22
C LEU A 378 0.48 -8.82 16.81
N ARG A 379 -0.07 -9.75 16.03
CA ARG A 379 -1.10 -10.68 16.50
C ARG A 379 -0.59 -11.52 17.67
N GLU A 380 0.57 -12.16 17.52
CA GLU A 380 1.20 -12.95 18.59
C GLU A 380 1.43 -12.12 19.85
N ALA A 381 1.92 -10.88 19.72
CA ALA A 381 2.16 -9.99 20.85
C ALA A 381 0.86 -9.55 21.55
N ILE A 382 -0.23 -9.32 20.80
CA ILE A 382 -1.55 -9.01 21.36
C ILE A 382 -2.06 -10.19 22.18
N GLU A 383 -2.03 -11.40 21.63
CA GLU A 383 -2.50 -12.63 22.29
C GLU A 383 -1.65 -12.95 23.53
N ALA A 384 -0.32 -12.84 23.42
CA ALA A 384 0.62 -13.04 24.55
C ALA A 384 0.43 -12.03 25.69
N GLY A 385 -0.01 -10.80 25.36
CA GLY A 385 -0.27 -9.75 26.34
C GLY A 385 -1.68 -9.77 26.93
N GLY A 386 -2.49 -10.81 26.66
CA GLY A 386 -3.83 -11.01 27.25
C GLY A 386 -4.96 -10.39 26.42
N GLY A 387 -4.68 -9.84 25.24
CA GLY A 387 -5.70 -9.48 24.25
C GLY A 387 -6.26 -10.73 23.55
N SER A 388 -7.38 -10.56 22.85
CA SER A 388 -7.99 -11.62 22.07
C SER A 388 -8.18 -11.20 20.61
N VAL A 389 -7.86 -12.09 19.66
CA VAL A 389 -8.06 -11.85 18.22
C VAL A 389 -9.06 -12.87 17.69
N ARG A 390 -10.24 -12.39 17.28
CA ARG A 390 -11.31 -13.20 16.69
C ARG A 390 -11.45 -12.90 15.21
N THR A 391 -11.07 -13.83 14.36
CA THR A 391 -11.37 -13.79 12.92
C THR A 391 -12.79 -14.32 12.65
N ARG A 392 -13.28 -14.13 11.42
CA ARG A 392 -14.66 -14.49 11.03
C ARG A 392 -15.70 -13.89 11.98
N THR A 393 -15.47 -12.66 12.45
CA THR A 393 -16.36 -11.95 13.37
C THR A 393 -16.45 -10.49 12.92
N GLY A 394 -17.65 -10.02 12.60
CA GLY A 394 -17.91 -8.67 12.10
C GLY A 394 -18.80 -7.85 13.01
N ALA A 395 -18.55 -6.55 13.12
CA ALA A 395 -19.44 -5.62 13.82
C ALA A 395 -20.64 -5.25 12.91
N GLN A 396 -21.84 -5.35 13.47
CA GLN A 396 -23.09 -5.04 12.77
C GLN A 396 -23.61 -3.64 13.11
N TRP A 397 -23.45 -3.22 14.34
CA TRP A 397 -23.84 -1.92 14.84
C TRP A 397 -22.96 -1.48 16.01
N LEU A 398 -22.87 -0.18 16.20
CA LEU A 398 -22.16 0.50 17.31
C LEU A 398 -23.11 1.55 17.90
N ARG A 399 -23.28 1.55 19.23
CA ARG A 399 -24.16 2.49 19.92
C ARG A 399 -23.54 2.94 21.24
N PRO A 400 -23.79 4.18 21.69
CA PRO A 400 -23.48 4.59 23.07
C PRO A 400 -24.21 3.69 24.07
N GLY A 401 -23.50 3.28 25.13
CA GLY A 401 -24.09 2.64 26.28
C GLY A 401 -24.67 3.70 27.23
N GLY A 402 -25.75 3.44 27.97
CA GLY A 402 -26.30 4.39 28.96
C GLY A 402 -27.46 5.25 28.47
N GLY A 403 -28.26 4.77 27.50
CA GLY A 403 -29.58 5.32 27.19
C GLY A 403 -30.70 4.65 27.97
N GLN A 404 -31.95 5.18 27.85
CA GLN A 404 -33.17 4.62 28.48
C GLN A 404 -33.49 3.16 28.10
N ASP A 405 -32.69 2.52 27.26
CA ASP A 405 -32.81 1.15 26.81
C ASP A 405 -31.95 0.16 27.64
N CYS A 406 -31.27 0.60 28.71
CA CYS A 406 -30.56 -0.30 29.61
C CYS A 406 -31.56 -0.94 30.57
N ALA A 407 -31.75 -2.25 30.48
CA ALA A 407 -32.53 -3.00 31.46
C ALA A 407 -31.83 -2.98 32.83
N ASP A 408 -32.61 -2.98 33.92
CA ASP A 408 -32.08 -3.01 35.29
C ASP A 408 -31.14 -4.22 35.47
N GLY A 409 -29.87 -3.95 35.82
CA GLY A 409 -28.82 -4.98 35.99
C GLY A 409 -27.83 -5.10 34.85
N GLU A 410 -27.88 -4.25 33.81
CA GLU A 410 -26.87 -4.24 32.74
C GLU A 410 -25.57 -3.55 33.20
N VAL A 411 -24.43 -4.10 32.72
CA VAL A 411 -23.10 -3.58 33.01
C VAL A 411 -22.94 -2.18 32.40
N PRO A 412 -22.60 -1.15 33.20
CA PRO A 412 -22.34 0.19 32.68
C PRO A 412 -21.11 0.15 31.80
N ALA A 413 -21.25 0.63 30.57
CA ALA A 413 -20.14 0.80 29.62
C ALA A 413 -20.47 1.97 28.68
N ALA A 414 -19.47 2.68 28.20
CA ALA A 414 -19.67 3.82 27.30
C ALA A 414 -20.19 3.39 25.92
N TRP A 415 -19.84 2.17 25.47
CA TRP A 415 -20.18 1.64 24.16
C TRP A 415 -20.73 0.23 24.21
N ARG A 416 -21.67 -0.05 23.31
CA ARG A 416 -22.21 -1.39 23.01
C ARG A 416 -22.07 -1.68 21.54
N VAL A 417 -21.56 -2.84 21.20
CA VAL A 417 -21.30 -3.27 19.82
C VAL A 417 -21.92 -4.65 19.59
N GLY A 418 -22.81 -4.73 18.62
CA GLY A 418 -23.32 -6.03 18.14
C GLY A 418 -22.31 -6.66 17.20
N ILE A 419 -21.81 -7.83 17.56
CA ILE A 419 -20.88 -8.62 16.75
C ILE A 419 -21.54 -9.92 16.31
N THR A 420 -21.18 -10.42 15.13
CA THR A 420 -21.76 -11.64 14.56
C THR A 420 -20.68 -12.44 13.86
N PRO A 421 -20.67 -13.77 13.97
CA PRO A 421 -19.86 -14.62 13.13
C PRO A 421 -20.10 -14.29 11.65
N THR A 422 -19.08 -14.42 10.82
CA THR A 422 -19.17 -14.12 9.40
C THR A 422 -18.66 -15.27 8.55
N ARG A 423 -19.23 -15.41 7.37
CA ARG A 423 -18.72 -16.28 6.32
C ARG A 423 -18.29 -15.46 5.10
N ARG A 424 -17.57 -16.09 4.20
CA ARG A 424 -17.13 -15.49 2.95
C ARG A 424 -18.36 -15.02 2.14
N GLY A 425 -18.22 -13.85 1.51
CA GLY A 425 -19.22 -13.33 0.56
C GLY A 425 -19.34 -14.20 -0.70
N PRO A 426 -20.36 -13.96 -1.54
CA PRO A 426 -20.62 -14.73 -2.77
C PRO A 426 -19.42 -14.76 -3.73
N THR A 427 -18.68 -13.66 -3.83
CA THR A 427 -17.42 -13.61 -4.60
C THR A 427 -16.24 -13.29 -3.68
N PRO A 428 -15.02 -13.62 -4.09
CA PRO A 428 -13.82 -13.30 -3.33
C PRO A 428 -13.63 -11.82 -2.98
N SER A 429 -14.17 -10.93 -3.79
CA SER A 429 -14.06 -9.48 -3.60
C SER A 429 -15.14 -8.90 -2.69
N ASP A 430 -16.18 -9.67 -2.39
CA ASP A 430 -17.29 -9.20 -1.58
C ASP A 430 -16.91 -9.08 -0.10
N GLU A 431 -17.61 -8.19 0.59
CA GLU A 431 -17.50 -8.13 2.05
C GLU A 431 -18.05 -9.44 2.67
N PRO A 432 -17.44 -9.92 3.76
CA PRO A 432 -17.97 -11.04 4.51
C PRO A 432 -19.41 -10.76 4.98
N VAL A 433 -20.27 -11.77 4.92
CA VAL A 433 -21.67 -11.65 5.31
C VAL A 433 -21.91 -12.28 6.69
N PRO A 434 -22.82 -11.73 7.50
CA PRO A 434 -23.18 -12.31 8.79
C PRO A 434 -23.67 -13.75 8.65
N ASP A 435 -23.24 -14.62 9.57
CA ASP A 435 -23.57 -16.05 9.57
C ASP A 435 -23.54 -16.62 11.00
N GLY A 436 -24.62 -16.45 11.73
CA GLY A 436 -24.73 -16.93 13.09
C GLY A 436 -25.49 -15.99 14.04
N ALA A 437 -25.50 -16.35 15.31
CA ALA A 437 -26.14 -15.55 16.35
C ALA A 437 -25.32 -14.28 16.66
N GLN A 438 -26.04 -13.19 16.91
CA GLN A 438 -25.43 -11.95 17.33
C GLN A 438 -25.08 -12.00 18.82
N GLU A 439 -23.88 -11.53 19.17
CA GLU A 439 -23.41 -11.28 20.53
C GLU A 439 -23.31 -9.77 20.75
N VAL A 440 -23.36 -9.33 22.02
CA VAL A 440 -23.13 -7.93 22.38
C VAL A 440 -21.88 -7.81 23.21
N VAL A 441 -20.97 -6.93 22.77
CA VAL A 441 -19.78 -6.55 23.52
C VAL A 441 -20.00 -5.16 24.12
N ALA A 442 -19.69 -5.02 25.39
CA ALA A 442 -19.70 -3.74 26.11
C ALA A 442 -18.25 -3.33 26.46
N THR A 443 -17.93 -2.06 26.26
CA THR A 443 -16.59 -1.52 26.47
C THR A 443 -16.63 0.01 26.60
N ASP A 444 -15.62 0.60 27.23
CA ASP A 444 -15.47 2.05 27.30
C ASP A 444 -14.64 2.60 26.12
N ARG A 445 -13.97 1.75 25.37
CA ARG A 445 -13.05 2.15 24.29
C ARG A 445 -13.28 1.35 23.02
N VAL A 446 -13.49 2.06 21.91
CA VAL A 446 -13.68 1.46 20.59
C VAL A 446 -12.72 2.09 19.57
N VAL A 447 -12.01 1.24 18.83
CA VAL A 447 -11.25 1.65 17.64
C VAL A 447 -11.92 1.07 16.41
N VAL A 448 -12.40 1.93 15.50
CA VAL A 448 -12.94 1.54 14.20
C VAL A 448 -11.81 1.59 13.17
N ALA A 449 -11.24 0.42 12.87
CA ALA A 449 -10.07 0.22 12.00
C ALA A 449 -10.39 -0.62 10.76
N CYS A 450 -11.66 -0.77 10.40
CA CYS A 450 -12.15 -1.55 9.26
C CYS A 450 -12.17 -0.74 7.96
N SER A 451 -12.70 -1.33 6.86
CA SER A 451 -12.87 -0.64 5.58
C SER A 451 -13.74 0.60 5.72
N ALA A 452 -13.51 1.60 4.86
CA ALA A 452 -14.26 2.86 4.89
C ALA A 452 -15.79 2.65 4.86
N GLY A 453 -16.27 1.75 3.98
CA GLY A 453 -17.70 1.44 3.88
C GLY A 453 -18.27 0.86 5.17
N ALA A 454 -17.57 -0.08 5.80
CA ALA A 454 -17.98 -0.66 7.07
C ALA A 454 -17.90 0.36 8.22
N ALA A 455 -16.82 1.15 8.28
CA ALA A 455 -16.66 2.19 9.28
C ALA A 455 -17.79 3.23 9.22
N LEU A 456 -18.07 3.77 8.05
CA LEU A 456 -19.13 4.77 7.87
C LEU A 456 -20.53 4.19 8.19
N ARG A 457 -20.79 2.91 7.89
CA ARG A 457 -22.04 2.25 8.31
C ARG A 457 -22.18 2.20 9.83
N LEU A 458 -21.12 1.85 10.55
CA LEU A 458 -21.10 1.82 12.01
C LEU A 458 -21.29 3.21 12.62
N LEU A 459 -20.61 4.22 12.09
CA LEU A 459 -20.69 5.60 12.56
C LEU A 459 -22.08 6.23 12.34
N ARG A 460 -22.78 5.90 11.23
CA ARG A 460 -24.17 6.37 10.99
C ARG A 460 -25.16 5.89 12.03
N GLY A 461 -24.86 4.81 12.75
CA GLY A 461 -25.69 4.30 13.84
C GLY A 461 -25.57 5.09 15.15
N ILE A 462 -24.63 6.02 15.25
CA ILE A 462 -24.33 6.77 16.49
C ILE A 462 -25.23 8.01 16.57
N ARG A 463 -26.13 8.04 17.55
CA ARG A 463 -26.95 9.24 17.82
C ARG A 463 -26.08 10.41 18.28
N GLY A 464 -26.29 11.58 17.69
CA GLY A 464 -25.57 12.81 18.02
C GLY A 464 -24.37 13.14 17.15
N LEU A 465 -23.93 12.21 16.30
CA LEU A 465 -22.99 12.57 15.22
C LEU A 465 -23.74 13.36 14.13
N PRO A 466 -23.17 14.49 13.66
CA PRO A 466 -23.75 15.24 12.54
C PRO A 466 -23.83 14.36 11.29
N ALA A 467 -24.89 14.48 10.50
CA ALA A 467 -25.01 13.74 9.26
C ALA A 467 -23.83 14.00 8.32
N SER A 468 -23.25 15.21 8.34
CA SER A 468 -22.06 15.61 7.61
C SER A 468 -20.83 14.75 7.93
N ALA A 469 -20.68 14.25 9.16
CA ALA A 469 -19.59 13.36 9.56
C ALA A 469 -19.63 12.02 8.81
N THR A 470 -20.80 11.53 8.52
CA THR A 470 -21.00 10.20 7.92
C THR A 470 -21.34 10.24 6.43
N ASP A 471 -21.54 11.44 5.90
CA ASP A 471 -21.86 11.68 4.46
C ASP A 471 -20.60 11.79 3.60
N LEU A 472 -19.56 11.09 4.01
CA LEU A 472 -18.30 11.01 3.30
C LEU A 472 -18.40 10.06 2.11
N THR A 473 -18.33 10.61 0.90
CA THR A 473 -18.16 9.79 -0.31
C THR A 473 -16.69 9.38 -0.44
N VAL A 474 -16.44 8.09 -0.30
CA VAL A 474 -15.08 7.53 -0.47
C VAL A 474 -14.80 7.38 -1.96
N PRO A 475 -13.71 7.96 -2.49
CA PRO A 475 -13.34 7.77 -3.88
C PRO A 475 -13.13 6.30 -4.21
N VAL A 476 -13.57 5.89 -5.39
CA VAL A 476 -13.38 4.50 -5.84
C VAL A 476 -11.92 4.26 -6.17
N GLY A 477 -11.27 3.33 -5.48
CA GLY A 477 -9.91 2.90 -5.77
C GLY A 477 -9.84 2.07 -7.06
N ALA A 478 -8.62 1.92 -7.61
CA ALA A 478 -8.40 1.09 -8.79
C ALA A 478 -8.82 -0.38 -8.54
N PRO A 479 -9.34 -1.09 -9.57
CA PRO A 479 -9.65 -2.51 -9.49
C PRO A 479 -8.35 -3.34 -9.60
N ILE A 480 -7.59 -3.39 -8.52
CA ILE A 480 -6.27 -4.01 -8.50
C ILE A 480 -6.38 -5.54 -8.55
N ALA A 481 -5.67 -6.15 -9.49
CA ALA A 481 -5.42 -7.59 -9.52
C ALA A 481 -3.90 -7.84 -9.48
N ARG A 482 -3.48 -8.80 -8.66
CA ARG A 482 -2.08 -9.25 -8.56
C ARG A 482 -2.00 -10.71 -8.90
N PHE A 483 -1.27 -11.01 -9.95
CA PHE A 483 -1.00 -12.37 -10.40
C PHE A 483 0.44 -12.73 -10.02
N THR A 484 0.59 -13.61 -9.05
CA THR A 484 1.90 -14.13 -8.65
C THR A 484 2.11 -15.48 -9.31
N LEU A 485 3.27 -15.64 -9.94
CA LEU A 485 3.69 -16.82 -10.71
C LEU A 485 4.99 -17.35 -10.11
N VAL A 486 5.05 -18.65 -9.86
CA VAL A 486 6.27 -19.40 -9.54
C VAL A 486 6.55 -20.35 -10.69
N ALA A 487 7.71 -20.21 -11.32
CA ALA A 487 8.05 -20.99 -12.49
C ALA A 487 9.56 -21.30 -12.56
N ARG A 488 9.91 -22.38 -13.25
CA ARG A 488 11.29 -22.70 -13.63
C ARG A 488 11.63 -21.93 -14.91
N ALA A 489 12.59 -21.02 -14.82
CA ALA A 489 13.01 -20.16 -15.92
C ALA A 489 14.47 -19.72 -15.73
N PRO A 490 15.44 -20.52 -16.17
CA PRO A 490 16.88 -20.26 -15.99
C PRO A 490 17.32 -18.88 -16.51
N GLU A 491 16.69 -18.40 -17.58
CA GLU A 491 17.00 -17.12 -18.21
C GLU A 491 16.72 -15.91 -17.30
N LEU A 492 15.81 -16.07 -16.33
CA LEU A 492 15.52 -15.04 -15.33
C LEU A 492 16.64 -14.87 -14.29
N SER A 493 17.58 -15.82 -14.20
CA SER A 493 18.75 -15.72 -13.32
C SER A 493 19.66 -14.53 -13.68
N GLY A 494 19.60 -14.05 -14.95
CA GLY A 494 20.26 -12.82 -15.39
C GLY A 494 19.61 -11.52 -14.95
N GLU A 495 18.50 -11.58 -14.22
CA GLU A 495 17.74 -10.42 -13.69
C GLU A 495 17.44 -9.34 -14.77
N PRO A 496 16.83 -9.69 -15.92
CA PRO A 496 16.67 -8.77 -17.05
C PRO A 496 15.92 -7.49 -16.70
N VAL A 497 15.06 -7.54 -15.66
CA VAL A 497 14.29 -6.39 -15.17
C VAL A 497 14.74 -5.90 -13.80
N GLY A 498 15.85 -6.41 -13.25
CA GLY A 498 16.32 -6.12 -11.90
C GLY A 498 15.29 -6.51 -10.85
N SER A 499 14.98 -5.63 -9.90
CA SER A 499 13.96 -5.88 -8.88
C SER A 499 12.52 -5.88 -9.42
N GLY A 500 12.31 -5.46 -10.66
CA GLY A 500 11.02 -5.32 -11.31
C GLY A 500 10.92 -4.05 -12.17
N LEU A 501 9.72 -3.73 -12.62
CA LEU A 501 9.47 -2.58 -13.48
C LEU A 501 8.08 -1.98 -13.30
N LEU A 502 7.94 -0.71 -13.71
CA LEU A 502 6.68 -0.01 -13.84
C LEU A 502 6.39 0.27 -15.31
N VAL A 503 5.15 0.04 -15.73
CA VAL A 503 4.70 0.27 -17.10
C VAL A 503 3.96 1.60 -17.21
N ALA A 504 4.37 2.45 -18.13
CA ALA A 504 3.68 3.70 -18.39
C ALA A 504 2.22 3.44 -18.83
N PRO A 505 1.26 4.30 -18.42
CA PRO A 505 -0.08 4.24 -18.97
C PRO A 505 -0.06 4.52 -20.49
N ALA A 506 -0.91 3.83 -21.25
CA ALA A 506 -1.10 4.11 -22.67
C ALA A 506 -2.05 5.33 -22.81
N GLY A 507 -1.47 6.51 -22.95
CA GLY A 507 -2.20 7.77 -23.15
C GLY A 507 -2.81 8.37 -21.86
N PRO A 508 -3.33 9.61 -21.93
CA PRO A 508 -4.05 10.23 -20.82
C PRO A 508 -5.28 9.40 -20.46
N ALA A 509 -5.60 9.32 -19.17
CA ALA A 509 -6.85 8.73 -18.71
C ALA A 509 -8.01 9.56 -19.32
N GLU A 510 -8.87 8.93 -20.11
CA GLU A 510 -10.16 9.55 -20.41
C GLU A 510 -10.88 9.77 -19.09
N PRO A 511 -11.51 10.95 -18.89
CA PRO A 511 -12.31 11.19 -17.69
C PRO A 511 -13.34 10.07 -17.57
N ALA A 512 -13.40 9.42 -16.42
CA ALA A 512 -14.41 8.41 -16.15
C ALA A 512 -15.77 9.07 -16.21
N GLU A 513 -16.62 8.65 -17.12
CA GLU A 513 -18.04 9.02 -17.05
C GLU A 513 -18.60 8.49 -15.73
N PRO A 514 -19.41 9.27 -15.01
CA PRO A 514 -20.02 8.82 -13.78
C PRO A 514 -20.87 7.59 -14.09
N VAL A 515 -20.50 6.45 -13.53
CA VAL A 515 -21.32 5.24 -13.57
C VAL A 515 -22.53 5.53 -12.69
N GLU A 516 -23.66 5.86 -13.31
CA GLU A 516 -24.96 5.81 -12.64
C GLU A 516 -25.20 4.38 -12.18
N LEU A 517 -25.22 4.18 -10.87
CA LEU A 517 -25.69 2.94 -10.26
C LEU A 517 -27.18 2.80 -10.59
N ALA A 518 -27.47 2.03 -11.63
CA ALA A 518 -28.82 1.65 -11.98
C ALA A 518 -29.42 0.86 -10.81
N GLY A 519 -30.34 1.50 -10.09
CA GLY A 519 -31.27 0.83 -9.20
C GLY A 519 -32.25 -0.03 -10.02
N PRO A 520 -32.81 -1.09 -9.45
CA PRO A 520 -33.73 -1.97 -10.16
C PRO A 520 -35.11 -1.34 -10.27
N THR A 521 -35.46 -0.76 -11.43
CA THR A 521 -36.84 -0.56 -11.82
C THR A 521 -37.05 -1.06 -13.24
N ALA A 522 -37.78 -2.17 -13.28
CA ALA A 522 -38.36 -2.69 -14.51
C ALA A 522 -39.47 -1.76 -15.02
N SER A 523 -39.42 -1.39 -16.30
CA SER A 523 -40.66 -1.35 -17.10
C SER A 523 -40.32 -1.32 -18.59
N LEU A 524 -40.95 -2.23 -19.28
CA LEU A 524 -41.06 -2.41 -20.71
C LEU A 524 -41.80 -1.23 -21.35
N SER A 525 -41.32 -0.68 -22.46
CA SER A 525 -42.20 -0.37 -23.58
C SER A 525 -41.43 -0.13 -24.87
N ALA A 526 -41.99 -0.67 -25.94
CA ALA A 526 -41.48 -0.72 -27.28
C ALA A 526 -41.68 0.63 -28.04
N GLY A 527 -40.86 0.81 -29.10
CA GLY A 527 -41.40 1.52 -30.29
C GLY A 527 -40.45 2.38 -31.07
N ALA A 528 -40.06 1.84 -32.25
CA ALA A 528 -39.95 2.53 -33.55
C ALA A 528 -38.91 3.69 -33.73
N GLY A 529 -37.83 3.48 -34.44
CA GLY A 529 -37.61 3.76 -35.86
C GLY A 529 -37.59 5.21 -36.34
N ALA A 530 -36.42 5.70 -36.76
CA ALA A 530 -36.29 6.54 -37.96
C ALA A 530 -34.83 6.70 -38.40
N SER A 531 -34.62 6.35 -39.66
CA SER A 531 -33.45 6.58 -40.47
C SER A 531 -33.32 8.06 -40.88
N GLY A 532 -32.09 8.52 -41.10
CA GLY A 532 -31.87 9.85 -41.69
C GLY A 532 -30.41 10.22 -41.90
N LEU A 533 -29.85 9.79 -43.04
CA LEU A 533 -29.02 10.56 -44.00
C LEU A 533 -27.70 11.23 -43.57
N VAL A 534 -26.69 10.70 -44.19
CA VAL A 534 -25.35 11.13 -44.55
C VAL A 534 -25.24 12.58 -45.02
N SER A 535 -24.20 13.30 -44.55
CA SER A 535 -23.52 14.30 -45.37
C SER A 535 -22.02 14.21 -45.17
N ASP A 536 -21.39 13.96 -46.27
CA ASP A 536 -19.99 13.90 -46.60
C ASP A 536 -19.35 15.30 -46.43
N GLY A 537 -18.19 15.33 -45.76
CA GLY A 537 -17.41 16.56 -45.60
C GLY A 537 -15.97 16.23 -45.26
N THR A 538 -15.24 15.74 -46.25
CA THR A 538 -13.79 15.43 -46.17
C THR A 538 -12.99 16.72 -46.00
N VAL A 539 -12.33 16.89 -44.85
CA VAL A 539 -11.16 17.76 -44.65
C VAL A 539 -9.93 16.89 -44.43
N PRO A 540 -8.84 17.06 -45.20
CA PRO A 540 -7.63 16.31 -44.99
C PRO A 540 -6.90 16.91 -43.78
N GLY A 541 -7.14 16.35 -42.61
CA GLY A 541 -6.38 16.61 -41.38
C GLY A 541 -5.15 15.73 -41.33
N GLY A 542 -4.01 16.38 -41.09
CA GLY A 542 -2.71 15.72 -40.91
C GLY A 542 -2.78 14.54 -39.95
N GLY A 543 -2.33 13.39 -40.40
CA GLY A 543 -2.28 12.16 -39.61
C GLY A 543 -1.39 12.32 -38.39
N SER A 544 -2.00 12.55 -37.25
CA SER A 544 -1.38 12.30 -35.96
C SER A 544 -1.22 10.79 -35.85
N ALA A 545 0.02 10.29 -35.95
CA ALA A 545 0.33 8.90 -35.67
C ALA A 545 -0.10 8.61 -34.22
N SER A 546 -1.12 7.78 -34.06
CA SER A 546 -1.54 7.28 -32.75
C SER A 546 -0.32 6.64 -32.06
N PRO A 547 -0.04 6.96 -30.81
CA PRO A 547 1.05 6.30 -30.08
C PRO A 547 0.83 4.79 -30.11
N ALA A 548 1.91 4.03 -30.38
CA ALA A 548 1.86 2.57 -30.44
C ALA A 548 1.17 2.04 -29.17
N ALA A 549 0.13 1.21 -29.34
CA ALA A 549 -0.61 0.62 -28.23
C ALA A 549 0.34 -0.08 -27.27
N CYS A 550 0.08 -0.01 -25.97
CA CYS A 550 0.89 -0.72 -24.99
C CYS A 550 0.81 -2.23 -25.24
N PRO A 551 1.95 -2.92 -25.40
CA PRO A 551 1.96 -4.35 -25.74
C PRO A 551 1.56 -5.25 -24.57
N VAL A 552 1.40 -4.71 -23.37
CA VAL A 552 1.13 -5.46 -22.14
C VAL A 552 -0.08 -4.89 -21.39
N ARG A 553 -0.77 -5.77 -20.66
CA ARG A 553 -1.90 -5.40 -19.79
C ARG A 553 -1.45 -5.04 -18.38
N ALA A 554 -0.32 -5.62 -17.93
CA ALA A 554 0.24 -5.34 -16.61
C ALA A 554 0.68 -3.88 -16.48
N LYS A 555 0.44 -3.28 -15.31
CA LYS A 555 0.95 -1.94 -14.96
C LYS A 555 2.30 -1.98 -14.25
N ALA A 556 2.69 -3.14 -13.74
CA ALA A 556 3.97 -3.37 -13.06
C ALA A 556 4.29 -4.87 -13.01
N LEU A 557 5.58 -5.18 -12.95
CA LEU A 557 6.10 -6.50 -12.64
C LEU A 557 7.13 -6.38 -11.52
N SER A 558 7.03 -7.22 -10.48
CA SER A 558 8.05 -7.39 -9.43
C SER A 558 8.70 -8.75 -9.59
N HIS A 559 10.03 -8.81 -9.70
CA HIS A 559 10.81 -10.03 -9.68
C HIS A 559 11.09 -10.40 -8.21
N LEU A 560 10.12 -11.04 -7.56
CA LEU A 560 10.12 -11.25 -6.12
C LEU A 560 11.36 -11.98 -5.61
N SER A 561 11.79 -13.03 -6.31
CA SER A 561 12.94 -13.85 -5.93
C SER A 561 14.29 -13.14 -6.12
N ALA A 562 14.38 -12.14 -7.02
CA ALA A 562 15.53 -11.25 -7.15
C ALA A 562 15.48 -10.09 -6.15
N LYS A 563 14.30 -9.47 -6.01
CA LYS A 563 14.07 -8.32 -5.12
C LYS A 563 14.24 -8.68 -3.65
N TRP A 564 13.79 -9.87 -3.26
CA TRP A 564 13.79 -10.37 -1.89
C TRP A 564 14.55 -11.69 -1.80
N PRO A 565 15.82 -11.68 -1.35
CA PRO A 565 16.70 -12.85 -1.35
C PRO A 565 16.13 -14.08 -0.61
N TRP A 566 15.33 -13.87 0.44
CA TRP A 566 14.68 -14.95 1.18
C TRP A 566 13.64 -15.71 0.36
N VAL A 567 12.88 -15.02 -0.51
CA VAL A 567 11.93 -15.66 -1.43
C VAL A 567 12.68 -16.60 -2.38
N GLY A 568 13.76 -16.09 -2.99
CA GLY A 568 14.60 -16.91 -3.87
C GLY A 568 15.25 -18.09 -3.16
N ALA A 569 15.72 -17.88 -1.90
CA ALA A 569 16.33 -18.95 -1.10
C ALA A 569 15.32 -20.05 -0.75
N GLU A 570 14.10 -19.69 -0.32
CA GLU A 570 13.04 -20.64 0.03
C GLU A 570 12.58 -21.43 -1.20
N LEU A 571 12.38 -20.78 -2.35
CA LEU A 571 12.01 -21.47 -3.59
C LEU A 571 13.10 -22.42 -4.08
N ARG A 572 14.37 -22.03 -4.02
CA ARG A 572 15.49 -22.94 -4.36
C ARG A 572 15.59 -24.14 -3.43
N ALA A 573 15.30 -23.96 -2.17
CA ALA A 573 15.27 -25.06 -1.21
C ALA A 573 14.12 -26.05 -1.51
N LEU A 574 12.98 -25.56 -1.97
CA LEU A 574 11.80 -26.38 -2.26
C LEU A 574 11.88 -27.06 -3.65
N HIS A 575 12.40 -26.39 -4.66
CA HIS A 575 12.28 -26.81 -6.06
C HIS A 575 13.60 -26.94 -6.82
N GLY A 576 14.73 -26.67 -6.17
CA GLY A 576 16.04 -26.63 -6.80
C GLY A 576 16.34 -25.29 -7.52
N PRO A 577 17.44 -25.22 -8.28
CA PRO A 577 17.88 -24.00 -8.96
C PRO A 577 16.89 -23.55 -10.04
N ASP A 578 17.07 -22.32 -10.51
CA ASP A 578 16.37 -21.72 -11.65
C ASP A 578 14.85 -21.55 -11.46
N VAL A 579 14.39 -21.57 -10.21
CA VAL A 579 13.00 -21.29 -9.88
C VAL A 579 12.86 -19.85 -9.40
N HIS A 580 11.94 -19.12 -10.05
CA HIS A 580 11.71 -17.70 -9.81
C HIS A 580 10.25 -17.43 -9.46
N ALA A 581 10.05 -16.40 -8.64
CA ALA A 581 8.74 -15.82 -8.38
C ALA A 581 8.64 -14.45 -9.04
N LEU A 582 7.60 -14.28 -9.85
CA LEU A 582 7.24 -13.02 -10.49
C LEU A 582 5.84 -12.60 -10.02
N ARG A 583 5.64 -11.29 -9.87
CA ARG A 583 4.31 -10.73 -9.58
C ARG A 583 3.96 -9.65 -10.57
N LEU A 584 2.90 -9.87 -11.33
CA LEU A 584 2.31 -8.87 -12.20
C LEU A 584 1.17 -8.16 -11.46
N SER A 585 1.09 -6.86 -11.65
CA SER A 585 0.02 -6.03 -11.10
C SER A 585 -0.80 -5.44 -12.24
N TYR A 586 -2.12 -5.54 -12.12
CA TYR A 586 -3.09 -5.10 -13.11
C TYR A 586 -4.09 -4.12 -12.49
N GLY A 587 -4.85 -3.46 -13.33
CA GLY A 587 -5.90 -2.52 -12.91
C GLY A 587 -5.38 -1.10 -12.71
N ARG A 588 -6.07 -0.16 -13.37
CA ARG A 588 -5.78 1.28 -13.32
C ARG A 588 -7.06 2.02 -12.94
N PRO A 589 -6.97 3.20 -12.31
CA PRO A 589 -8.13 4.03 -12.00
C PRO A 589 -8.99 4.30 -13.25
N GLY A 590 -10.31 4.34 -13.10
CA GLY A 590 -11.22 4.63 -14.18
C GLY A 590 -11.28 3.60 -15.30
N ARG A 591 -10.62 2.45 -15.16
CA ARG A 591 -10.66 1.37 -16.14
C ARG A 591 -11.49 0.19 -15.63
N PRO A 592 -12.10 -0.61 -16.52
CA PRO A 592 -12.82 -1.81 -16.14
C PRO A 592 -11.94 -2.80 -15.38
N ARG A 593 -12.57 -3.69 -14.60
CA ARG A 593 -11.88 -4.77 -13.88
C ARG A 593 -11.08 -5.63 -14.85
N PRO A 594 -9.76 -5.79 -14.65
CA PRO A 594 -8.92 -6.54 -15.57
C PRO A 594 -9.28 -8.03 -15.56
N GLN A 595 -9.44 -8.60 -16.75
CA GLN A 595 -9.52 -10.04 -16.94
C GLN A 595 -8.10 -10.58 -17.08
N VAL A 596 -7.67 -11.40 -16.13
CA VAL A 596 -6.32 -11.96 -16.05
C VAL A 596 -6.43 -13.44 -15.76
N ASP A 597 -5.76 -14.21 -16.59
CA ASP A 597 -5.54 -15.64 -16.45
C ASP A 597 -4.04 -15.96 -16.58
N LEU A 598 -3.67 -17.22 -16.58
CA LEU A 598 -2.29 -17.65 -16.68
C LEU A 598 -1.67 -17.24 -18.03
N GLN A 599 -2.41 -17.39 -19.14
CA GLN A 599 -1.88 -17.08 -20.47
C GLN A 599 -1.56 -15.58 -20.60
N VAL A 600 -2.48 -14.71 -20.16
CA VAL A 600 -2.25 -13.26 -20.12
C VAL A 600 -1.01 -12.91 -19.29
N ALA A 601 -0.81 -13.59 -18.16
CA ALA A 601 0.34 -13.34 -17.30
C ALA A 601 1.66 -13.80 -17.97
N LEU A 602 1.66 -14.95 -18.65
CA LEU A 602 2.84 -15.46 -19.38
C LEU A 602 3.19 -14.57 -20.58
N ASP A 603 2.21 -14.10 -21.33
CA ASP A 603 2.41 -13.18 -22.45
C ASP A 603 3.01 -11.86 -21.98
N ASP A 604 2.48 -11.30 -20.88
CA ASP A 604 3.02 -10.07 -20.28
C ASP A 604 4.45 -10.28 -19.75
N VAL A 605 4.76 -11.42 -19.12
CA VAL A 605 6.13 -11.76 -18.69
C VAL A 605 7.07 -11.79 -19.90
N ALA A 606 6.68 -12.47 -20.98
CA ALA A 606 7.50 -12.55 -22.17
C ALA A 606 7.79 -11.17 -22.79
N ALA A 607 6.77 -10.33 -22.89
CA ALA A 607 6.91 -8.98 -23.43
C ALA A 607 7.75 -8.04 -22.56
N LEU A 608 7.65 -8.18 -21.22
CA LEU A 608 8.34 -7.31 -20.25
C LEU A 608 9.78 -7.75 -19.98
N THR A 609 10.06 -9.05 -19.98
CA THR A 609 11.36 -9.60 -19.59
C THR A 609 12.19 -10.09 -20.77
N GLY A 610 11.56 -10.34 -21.93
CA GLY A 610 12.15 -11.04 -23.05
C GLY A 610 12.27 -12.55 -22.85
N VAL A 611 11.79 -13.08 -21.70
CA VAL A 611 11.84 -14.51 -21.35
C VAL A 611 10.48 -15.14 -21.53
N ARG A 612 10.37 -16.13 -22.41
CA ARG A 612 9.16 -16.93 -22.60
C ARG A 612 9.14 -18.08 -21.61
N ILE A 613 8.08 -18.18 -20.85
CA ILE A 613 7.84 -19.28 -19.90
C ILE A 613 6.71 -20.12 -20.47
N GLU A 614 6.98 -21.39 -20.73
CA GLU A 614 5.95 -22.33 -21.18
C GLU A 614 5.05 -22.74 -20.00
N PRO A 615 3.75 -23.02 -20.24
CA PRO A 615 2.82 -23.38 -19.17
C PRO A 615 3.27 -24.56 -18.30
N GLU A 616 3.99 -25.52 -18.88
CA GLU A 616 4.52 -26.71 -18.20
C GLU A 616 5.66 -26.39 -17.21
N ALA A 617 6.33 -25.25 -17.39
CA ALA A 617 7.38 -24.77 -16.50
C ALA A 617 6.80 -24.05 -15.26
N VAL A 618 5.49 -23.77 -15.25
CA VAL A 618 4.80 -23.14 -14.13
C VAL A 618 4.59 -24.15 -13.01
N ILE A 619 5.14 -23.85 -11.83
CA ILE A 619 5.01 -24.68 -10.63
C ILE A 619 3.71 -24.37 -9.91
N ASP A 620 3.42 -23.06 -9.76
CA ASP A 620 2.21 -22.60 -9.08
C ASP A 620 1.91 -21.14 -9.44
N HIS A 621 0.65 -20.72 -9.25
CA HIS A 621 0.26 -19.34 -9.45
C HIS A 621 -0.96 -18.98 -8.60
N LEU A 622 -1.09 -17.69 -8.30
CA LEU A 622 -2.21 -17.18 -7.50
C LEU A 622 -2.64 -15.80 -8.01
N LEU A 623 -3.92 -15.66 -8.31
CA LEU A 623 -4.56 -14.38 -8.59
C LEU A 623 -5.28 -13.86 -7.33
N VAL A 624 -4.83 -12.69 -6.85
CA VAL A 624 -5.48 -11.98 -5.73
C VAL A 624 -6.05 -10.66 -6.23
N ARG A 625 -7.27 -10.34 -5.80
CA ARG A 625 -7.97 -9.10 -6.16
C ARG A 625 -8.18 -8.20 -4.95
N TRP A 626 -7.90 -6.91 -5.14
CA TRP A 626 -8.01 -5.86 -4.14
C TRP A 626 -8.85 -4.70 -4.71
N ASP A 627 -10.10 -5.01 -5.10
CA ASP A 627 -10.97 -4.03 -5.77
C ASP A 627 -11.32 -2.89 -4.81
N GLY A 628 -11.04 -1.64 -5.22
CA GLY A 628 -11.42 -0.44 -4.48
C GLY A 628 -10.79 -0.23 -3.11
N THR A 629 -9.84 -1.06 -2.70
CA THR A 629 -9.28 -1.03 -1.33
C THR A 629 -8.35 0.14 -1.04
N LEU A 630 -7.82 0.79 -2.07
CA LEU A 630 -6.90 1.92 -1.96
C LEU A 630 -7.54 3.16 -2.60
N PRO A 631 -8.42 3.88 -1.89
CA PRO A 631 -9.01 5.10 -2.42
C PRO A 631 -7.93 6.16 -2.66
N PRO A 632 -7.98 6.89 -3.79
CA PRO A 632 -7.06 7.99 -4.03
C PRO A 632 -7.30 9.10 -3.00
N VAL A 633 -6.21 9.62 -2.43
CA VAL A 633 -6.27 10.71 -1.45
C VAL A 633 -6.27 12.04 -2.19
N THR A 634 -7.44 12.39 -2.76
CA THR A 634 -7.64 13.70 -3.40
C THR A 634 -7.64 14.82 -2.36
N PRO A 635 -7.32 16.07 -2.74
CA PRO A 635 -7.40 17.21 -1.82
C PRO A 635 -8.75 17.35 -1.12
N ALA A 636 -9.84 17.22 -1.88
CA ALA A 636 -11.20 17.30 -1.36
C ALA A 636 -11.55 16.14 -0.41
N TYR A 637 -11.06 14.92 -0.69
CA TYR A 637 -11.27 13.77 0.18
C TYR A 637 -10.50 13.94 1.49
N ARG A 638 -9.26 14.41 1.44
CA ARG A 638 -8.46 14.68 2.64
C ARG A 638 -9.10 15.72 3.55
N GLU A 639 -9.62 16.79 2.98
CA GLU A 639 -10.31 17.81 3.78
C GLU A 639 -11.57 17.25 4.46
N ARG A 640 -12.33 16.37 3.79
CA ARG A 640 -13.49 15.71 4.42
C ARG A 640 -13.11 14.73 5.51
N THR A 641 -12.03 13.96 5.33
CA THR A 641 -11.54 13.05 6.39
C THR A 641 -11.05 13.83 7.60
N ARG A 642 -10.36 14.96 7.40
CA ARG A 642 -9.95 15.85 8.49
C ARG A 642 -11.15 16.37 9.28
N ARG A 643 -12.21 16.82 8.60
CA ARG A 643 -13.45 17.27 9.26
C ARG A 643 -14.13 16.14 10.02
N LEU A 644 -14.16 14.93 9.49
CA LEU A 644 -14.67 13.75 10.20
C LEU A 644 -13.91 13.53 11.52
N GLU A 645 -12.58 13.62 11.49
CA GLU A 645 -11.75 13.48 12.69
C GLU A 645 -12.04 14.59 13.71
N GLU A 646 -12.21 15.83 13.27
CA GLU A 646 -12.57 16.96 14.14
C GLU A 646 -13.95 16.79 14.78
N GLU A 647 -14.94 16.30 14.02
CA GLU A 647 -16.29 16.02 14.53
C GLU A 647 -16.34 14.81 15.47
N LEU A 648 -15.41 13.85 15.32
CA LEU A 648 -15.28 12.71 16.22
C LEU A 648 -14.47 13.03 17.48
N ALA A 649 -13.60 14.04 17.47
CA ALA A 649 -12.73 14.38 18.59
C ALA A 649 -13.45 14.59 19.93
N PRO A 650 -14.66 15.19 20.01
CA PRO A 650 -15.42 15.31 21.25
C PRO A 650 -16.10 14.01 21.70
N VAL A 651 -16.11 12.95 20.89
CA VAL A 651 -16.78 11.68 21.18
C VAL A 651 -15.87 10.81 22.04
N THR A 652 -16.11 10.79 23.34
CA THR A 652 -15.27 10.06 24.29
C THR A 652 -15.28 8.56 24.03
N GLY A 653 -14.10 7.93 24.06
CA GLY A 653 -13.95 6.49 23.97
C GLY A 653 -14.12 5.92 22.55
N LEU A 654 -14.15 6.74 21.50
CA LEU A 654 -14.27 6.31 20.11
C LEU A 654 -13.17 6.92 19.25
N GLU A 655 -12.45 6.07 18.55
CA GLU A 655 -11.42 6.47 17.59
C GLU A 655 -11.59 5.76 16.25
N VAL A 656 -11.19 6.44 15.18
CA VAL A 656 -11.21 5.91 13.82
C VAL A 656 -9.79 5.90 13.26
N THR A 657 -9.41 4.82 12.58
CA THR A 657 -8.10 4.70 11.92
C THR A 657 -8.17 3.80 10.69
N GLY A 658 -7.08 3.74 9.93
CA GLY A 658 -6.99 2.93 8.72
C GLY A 658 -6.49 3.70 7.51
N ALA A 659 -6.20 2.99 6.42
CA ALA A 659 -5.64 3.60 5.21
C ALA A 659 -6.56 4.66 4.56
N TRP A 660 -7.85 4.56 4.76
CA TRP A 660 -8.83 5.50 4.21
C TRP A 660 -8.87 6.85 4.94
N VAL A 661 -8.37 6.91 6.18
CA VAL A 661 -8.21 8.15 6.98
C VAL A 661 -6.76 8.64 6.91
N ALA A 662 -5.81 7.76 7.25
CA ALA A 662 -4.40 8.09 7.38
C ALA A 662 -3.64 8.26 6.05
N GLY A 663 -4.23 7.78 4.95
CA GLY A 663 -3.55 7.59 3.66
C GLY A 663 -2.99 6.17 3.50
N THR A 664 -2.59 5.82 2.26
CA THR A 664 -2.30 4.43 1.88
C THR A 664 -0.93 3.90 2.30
N GLY A 665 -0.05 4.73 2.88
CA GLY A 665 1.30 4.31 3.29
C GLY A 665 1.32 3.60 4.65
N ILE A 666 1.98 2.45 4.77
CA ILE A 666 2.07 1.68 6.03
C ILE A 666 2.59 2.54 7.19
N ALA A 667 3.64 3.34 6.98
CA ALA A 667 4.17 4.22 8.01
C ALA A 667 3.16 5.27 8.51
N ALA A 668 2.34 5.82 7.60
CA ALA A 668 1.27 6.75 7.95
C ALA A 668 0.16 6.04 8.74
N VAL A 669 -0.26 4.86 8.28
CA VAL A 669 -1.30 4.05 8.94
C VAL A 669 -0.87 3.64 10.34
N VAL A 670 0.36 3.16 10.51
CA VAL A 670 0.91 2.79 11.83
C VAL A 670 0.98 4.02 12.76
N GLY A 671 1.51 5.15 12.26
CA GLY A 671 1.59 6.38 13.04
C GLY A 671 0.23 6.88 13.50
N HIS A 672 -0.75 6.87 12.60
CA HIS A 672 -2.12 7.28 12.89
C HIS A 672 -2.81 6.34 13.90
N ALA A 673 -2.63 5.02 13.76
CA ALA A 673 -3.22 4.05 14.67
C ALA A 673 -2.63 4.14 16.08
N ARG A 674 -1.32 4.39 16.20
CA ARG A 674 -0.67 4.67 17.49
C ARG A 674 -1.20 5.94 18.15
N ALA A 675 -1.40 7.00 17.37
CA ALA A 675 -1.99 8.24 17.86
C ALA A 675 -3.44 8.03 18.37
N ALA A 676 -4.25 7.29 17.61
CA ALA A 676 -5.62 6.94 18.00
C ALA A 676 -5.66 6.12 19.30
N ALA A 677 -4.83 5.09 19.44
CA ALA A 677 -4.71 4.34 20.68
C ALA A 677 -4.26 5.26 21.85
N GLY A 678 -3.31 6.17 21.62
CA GLY A 678 -2.84 7.14 22.60
C GLY A 678 -3.95 8.06 23.12
N ARG A 679 -4.82 8.56 22.22
CA ARG A 679 -5.97 9.41 22.62
C ARG A 679 -6.98 8.64 23.49
N LEU A 680 -7.26 7.38 23.16
CA LEU A 680 -8.14 6.54 24.00
C LEU A 680 -7.59 6.28 25.39
N MET A 681 -6.28 6.24 25.57
CA MET A 681 -5.64 6.08 26.88
C MET A 681 -5.65 7.36 27.70
N GLY A 682 -5.42 8.52 27.07
CA GLY A 682 -5.41 9.82 27.76
C GLY A 682 -6.80 10.36 28.14
N SER A 683 -7.88 9.84 27.60
CA SER A 683 -9.25 10.32 27.87
C SER A 683 -9.85 9.80 29.19
N HIS A 684 -9.15 8.97 29.96
CA HIS A 684 -9.62 8.41 31.23
C HIS A 684 -8.91 8.94 32.49
N ASP A 685 -7.90 9.81 32.34
CA ASP A 685 -7.17 10.42 33.47
C ASP A 685 -7.65 11.84 33.81
N VAL A 686 -8.86 12.26 33.39
CA VAL A 686 -9.47 13.56 33.73
C VAL A 686 -10.78 13.36 34.48
#